data_5659db0cbf88eb10ae905a35afbb2785
#
_entry.id   5659db0cbf88eb10ae905a35afbb2785
#
_cell.length_a   1.000
_cell.length_b   1.000
_cell.length_c   1.000
_cell.angle_alpha   90.00
_cell.angle_beta   90.00
_cell.angle_gamma   90.00
#
_symmetry.space_group_name_H-M   'P 1'
#
loop_
_entity.id
_entity.type
_entity.pdbx_description
1 polymer ?
#
loop_
_entity_poly.entity_id
_entity_poly.type
_entity_poly.pdbx_seq_one_letter_code
_entity_poly.pdbx_strand_id
1 'polypeptide(L)'
;MKHLALSCVLSLTTVFSVQAQQMPVYLDDTKPVEQRIEDALSRMTLQEKIRVIHAQSKFSSAGVPRLGFPDFWTDDGPHGVRPDVLWDEWDQAGQTNDSCVAFPALTCLAASWNPQMSRIYGEALGEEALYRGKDMILGPGVNIYRTPLNGRNFEYMGEDPYLASVMVVPYVQGLQSKGVSACVKHYCLNNDEEYRHQVNVKVSDRALHEIYLPAFKTAVEQGKAWAIMGAYNLYRNEHNCHNQYTLNKILKNDWQFDGVVVSDWGGAHDTDQAVRNGLDMEFGSWTNGLSWGASNAYDSYYLARPYLKAIQEGKYTTRELDEKVRRVLRLFYRTTMNRHRPHGFLCSDGHYATARQIAEEGIVLLQNRNRVLPINTQKVRHVLVVGENAIKMMTVGGGSSSLKVQREISPLQGLQARLAKDGVEVDFARGYVGDVTGAYNGVTTGQNLEDKRSEAELIAEAVEKAKAADCVILFGGLNKSDYQDCEGHDRQQYELPYAQDKLITALAAANKNFVYVNISGNAVAMPWRDKVPAIVQGWYLGSEAGEALASVLTGDANPSGKLPFTWVKSLQNVGAHALNTYPGTWRKEGGSKTEGNIIDEEYKEGIYVGYRWADRKKQRPVFAFGHGLSYTQFAISNLRADKASMTAADSITFTVQVKNIGQRAGSETVQLYVHDAKASVDRPLKELKGFCKVSLKPGESKDVSITLGKDALSFYDEATAAWKAEVGQFEAWVGNASDNLKLKKTFELK
;
A
#
# COMPACT_ATOMS: atom_id res chain seq x y z
N MET A 1 26.90 54.13 84.96
CA MET A 1 26.26 52.89 85.35
C MET A 1 25.43 52.36 84.16
N LYS A 2 25.58 51.17 83.82
CA LYS A 2 25.02 50.40 82.70
C LYS A 2 25.83 50.44 81.37
N HIS A 3 26.67 49.40 81.21
CA HIS A 3 27.38 49.07 80.01
C HIS A 3 26.43 48.40 78.99
N LEU A 4 26.43 48.90 77.78
CA LEU A 4 25.82 48.25 76.64
C LEU A 4 26.93 47.55 75.85
N ALA A 5 26.88 46.21 75.79
CA ALA A 5 27.75 45.42 74.93
C ALA A 5 27.11 45.31 73.58
N LEU A 6 27.81 45.68 72.51
CA LEU A 6 27.41 45.59 71.13
C LEU A 6 27.97 44.29 70.59
N SER A 7 27.09 43.27 70.34
CA SER A 7 27.45 42.01 69.66
C SER A 7 27.31 42.16 68.14
N CYS A 8 28.45 42.16 67.43
CA CYS A 8 28.48 42.01 65.97
C CYS A 8 28.20 40.57 65.60
N VAL A 9 27.07 40.33 64.98
CA VAL A 9 26.77 39.07 64.26
C VAL A 9 27.31 39.18 62.87
N LEU A 10 28.39 38.43 62.56
CA LEU A 10 28.87 38.23 61.16
C LEU A 10 28.00 37.19 60.49
N SER A 11 27.10 37.62 59.58
CA SER A 11 26.34 36.72 58.73
C SER A 11 27.24 36.31 57.56
N LEU A 12 27.73 35.05 57.55
CA LEU A 12 28.34 34.44 56.43
C LEU A 12 27.23 34.07 55.42
N THR A 13 27.04 34.87 54.36
CA THR A 13 26.24 34.51 53.18
C THR A 13 27.07 33.61 52.30
N THR A 14 26.87 32.30 52.41
CA THR A 14 27.34 31.32 51.43
C THR A 14 26.52 31.50 50.13
N VAL A 15 27.11 32.15 49.13
CA VAL A 15 26.58 32.22 47.80
C VAL A 15 26.79 30.85 47.14
N PHE A 16 25.74 30.02 47.16
CA PHE A 16 25.69 28.85 46.26
C PHE A 16 25.58 29.37 44.84
N SER A 17 26.70 29.40 44.12
CA SER A 17 26.67 29.52 42.65
C SER A 17 26.06 28.25 42.12
N VAL A 18 24.75 28.27 41.82
CA VAL A 18 24.12 27.29 40.96
C VAL A 18 24.73 27.53 39.59
N GLN A 19 25.79 26.79 39.24
CA GLN A 19 26.23 26.69 37.87
C GLN A 19 25.05 26.11 37.12
N ALA A 20 24.42 26.90 36.27
CA ALA A 20 23.42 26.40 35.32
C ALA A 20 24.10 25.29 34.52
N GLN A 21 23.72 24.05 34.79
CA GLN A 21 24.25 22.90 34.10
C GLN A 21 23.90 23.07 32.62
N GLN A 22 24.90 23.29 31.79
CA GLN A 22 24.69 23.52 30.38
C GLN A 22 23.92 22.33 29.80
N MET A 23 22.81 22.60 29.14
CA MET A 23 21.98 21.56 28.52
C MET A 23 22.85 20.66 27.64
N PRO A 24 22.82 19.33 27.80
CA PRO A 24 23.57 18.42 26.94
C PRO A 24 23.21 18.61 25.49
N VAL A 25 24.17 18.48 24.58
CA VAL A 25 23.95 18.71 23.13
C VAL A 25 22.84 17.82 22.55
N TYR A 26 22.74 16.58 23.04
CA TYR A 26 21.70 15.65 22.55
C TYR A 26 20.26 16.06 22.89
N LEU A 27 20.07 16.93 23.93
CA LEU A 27 18.76 17.48 24.30
C LEU A 27 18.50 18.89 23.74
N ASP A 28 19.51 19.55 23.19
CA ASP A 28 19.43 20.90 22.63
C ASP A 28 18.90 20.84 21.17
N ASP A 29 17.62 21.18 20.99
CA ASP A 29 16.97 21.16 19.68
C ASP A 29 17.41 22.30 18.74
N THR A 30 18.21 23.26 19.23
CA THR A 30 18.87 24.26 18.38
C THR A 30 20.11 23.71 17.66
N LYS A 31 20.63 22.56 18.07
CA LYS A 31 21.79 21.93 17.46
C LYS A 31 21.41 21.06 16.27
N PRO A 32 22.28 20.94 15.25
CA PRO A 32 22.09 20.00 14.16
C PRO A 32 21.85 18.56 14.66
N VAL A 33 20.91 17.85 14.04
CA VAL A 33 20.52 16.50 14.48
C VAL A 33 21.71 15.54 14.54
N GLU A 34 22.65 15.62 13.61
CA GLU A 34 23.84 14.75 13.59
C GLU A 34 24.76 15.00 14.80
N GLN A 35 24.90 16.24 15.25
CA GLN A 35 25.65 16.54 16.49
C GLN A 35 24.95 15.98 17.72
N ARG A 36 23.62 16.04 17.75
CA ARG A 36 22.80 15.46 18.83
C ARG A 36 22.93 13.94 18.87
N ILE A 37 22.95 13.29 17.70
CA ILE A 37 23.14 11.84 17.57
C ILE A 37 24.50 11.43 18.12
N GLU A 38 25.59 12.09 17.73
CA GLU A 38 26.94 11.73 18.20
C GLU A 38 27.09 11.95 19.73
N ASP A 39 26.54 13.02 20.29
CA ASP A 39 26.55 13.24 21.73
C ASP A 39 25.74 12.17 22.48
N ALA A 40 24.53 11.83 22.01
CA ALA A 40 23.72 10.75 22.58
C ALA A 40 24.46 9.40 22.51
N LEU A 41 24.97 9.03 21.33
CA LEU A 41 25.71 7.79 21.09
C LEU A 41 26.92 7.63 22.01
N SER A 42 27.67 8.73 22.25
CA SER A 42 28.85 8.73 23.11
C SER A 42 28.51 8.47 24.60
N ARG A 43 27.25 8.74 24.99
CA ARG A 43 26.77 8.55 26.36
C ARG A 43 26.11 7.19 26.60
N MET A 44 25.76 6.48 25.53
CA MET A 44 25.09 5.16 25.60
C MET A 44 26.08 4.06 26.01
N THR A 45 25.66 3.21 26.92
CA THR A 45 26.37 1.97 27.28
C THR A 45 26.18 0.94 26.12
N LEU A 46 27.06 -0.08 26.09
CA LEU A 46 26.94 -1.16 25.10
C LEU A 46 25.57 -1.87 25.16
N GLN A 47 25.06 -2.11 26.37
CA GLN A 47 23.73 -2.72 26.55
C GLN A 47 22.61 -1.84 26.03
N GLU A 48 22.65 -0.52 26.27
CA GLU A 48 21.66 0.42 25.75
C GLU A 48 21.68 0.45 24.22
N LYS A 49 22.86 0.43 23.61
CA LYS A 49 23.03 0.36 22.16
C LYS A 49 22.41 -0.91 21.54
N ILE A 50 22.59 -2.05 22.20
CA ILE A 50 21.99 -3.32 21.78
C ILE A 50 20.46 -3.27 21.93
N ARG A 51 19.96 -2.76 23.05
CA ARG A 51 18.50 -2.78 23.32
C ARG A 51 17.67 -1.93 22.35
N VAL A 52 18.21 -0.87 21.78
CA VAL A 52 17.46 -0.01 20.86
C VAL A 52 17.35 -0.59 19.44
N ILE A 53 18.14 -1.62 19.09
CA ILE A 53 18.18 -2.21 17.75
C ILE A 53 17.40 -3.54 17.62
N HIS A 54 16.66 -3.92 18.65
CA HIS A 54 15.75 -5.07 18.58
C HIS A 54 14.48 -4.84 19.40
N ALA A 55 13.46 -5.63 19.13
CA ALA A 55 12.20 -5.54 19.83
C ALA A 55 12.31 -5.92 21.31
N GLN A 56 11.47 -5.32 22.15
CA GLN A 56 11.21 -5.70 23.53
C GLN A 56 9.76 -6.18 23.75
N SER A 57 8.90 -5.95 22.79
CA SER A 57 7.51 -6.43 22.73
C SER A 57 7.13 -6.76 21.29
N LYS A 58 5.88 -7.15 21.05
CA LYS A 58 5.38 -7.41 19.66
C LYS A 58 5.59 -6.20 18.75
N PHE A 59 5.44 -4.96 19.26
CA PHE A 59 5.45 -3.74 18.43
C PHE A 59 6.31 -2.61 19.02
N SER A 60 7.23 -2.89 19.97
CA SER A 60 8.10 -1.84 20.48
C SER A 60 9.56 -2.25 20.59
N SER A 61 10.45 -1.28 20.47
CA SER A 61 11.85 -1.39 20.89
C SER A 61 12.11 -0.47 22.08
N ALA A 62 13.15 -0.81 22.86
CA ALA A 62 13.48 -0.04 24.06
C ALA A 62 13.99 1.35 23.69
N GLY A 63 13.60 2.33 24.51
CA GLY A 63 14.29 3.61 24.58
C GLY A 63 15.57 3.56 25.41
N VAL A 64 16.05 4.75 25.79
CA VAL A 64 17.18 4.93 26.72
C VAL A 64 16.73 5.86 27.85
N PRO A 65 15.96 5.35 28.85
CA PRO A 65 15.32 6.19 29.89
C PRO A 65 16.31 7.06 30.65
N ARG A 66 17.54 6.56 30.91
CA ARG A 66 18.60 7.32 31.56
C ARG A 66 18.99 8.59 30.80
N LEU A 67 18.83 8.59 29.48
CA LEU A 67 19.08 9.75 28.61
C LEU A 67 17.77 10.45 28.19
N GLY A 68 16.63 10.02 28.70
CA GLY A 68 15.33 10.62 28.37
C GLY A 68 14.74 10.22 27.03
N PHE A 69 15.25 9.18 26.38
CA PHE A 69 14.65 8.61 25.18
C PHE A 69 13.54 7.63 25.59
N PRO A 70 12.27 7.88 25.23
CA PRO A 70 11.18 6.94 25.49
C PRO A 70 11.28 5.70 24.61
N ASP A 71 10.50 4.66 24.94
CA ASP A 71 10.33 3.50 24.07
C ASP A 71 9.75 3.92 22.72
N PHE A 72 10.15 3.20 21.68
CA PHE A 72 9.70 3.43 20.31
C PHE A 72 8.61 2.43 19.93
N TRP A 73 7.46 2.93 19.49
CA TRP A 73 6.30 2.11 19.18
C TRP A 73 6.01 2.10 17.68
N THR A 74 5.88 0.91 17.13
CA THR A 74 5.39 0.68 15.76
C THR A 74 3.96 0.15 15.80
N ASP A 75 3.28 0.16 14.66
CA ASP A 75 2.02 -0.54 14.49
C ASP A 75 1.77 -0.90 13.04
N ASP A 76 1.04 -2.02 12.84
CA ASP A 76 0.56 -2.39 11.54
C ASP A 76 -0.50 -1.43 11.03
N GLY A 77 -0.58 -1.39 9.76
CA GLY A 77 -1.67 -1.00 8.95
C GLY A 77 -1.36 0.04 7.91
N PRO A 78 -1.18 -0.37 6.63
CA PRO A 78 -1.08 0.57 5.53
C PRO A 78 -2.39 1.32 5.27
N HIS A 79 -3.53 0.85 5.82
CA HIS A 79 -4.86 1.45 5.62
C HIS A 79 -5.68 1.66 6.91
N GLY A 80 -5.00 1.69 8.06
CA GLY A 80 -5.60 1.99 9.36
C GLY A 80 -4.66 1.56 10.48
N VAL A 81 -4.79 2.15 11.67
CA VAL A 81 -3.97 1.79 12.82
C VAL A 81 -4.55 0.56 13.49
N ARG A 82 -3.81 -0.55 13.49
CA ARG A 82 -4.24 -1.82 14.07
C ARG A 82 -4.55 -1.69 15.56
N PRO A 83 -5.50 -2.46 16.13
CA PRO A 83 -5.74 -2.48 17.57
C PRO A 83 -4.53 -3.06 18.32
N ASP A 84 -4.33 -2.55 19.55
CA ASP A 84 -3.19 -2.98 20.37
C ASP A 84 -3.31 -4.44 20.77
N VAL A 85 -2.19 -5.16 20.68
CA VAL A 85 -2.04 -6.53 21.16
C VAL A 85 -1.34 -6.56 22.51
N LEU A 86 -1.39 -7.68 23.20
CA LEU A 86 -0.66 -7.91 24.43
C LEU A 86 0.85 -7.76 24.19
N TRP A 87 1.59 -7.47 25.25
CA TRP A 87 3.03 -7.25 25.17
C TRP A 87 3.78 -8.39 24.49
N ASP A 88 3.42 -9.61 24.85
CA ASP A 88 4.11 -10.83 24.42
C ASP A 88 3.28 -11.75 23.53
N GLU A 89 2.01 -11.45 23.31
CA GLU A 89 1.08 -12.31 22.58
C GLU A 89 0.36 -11.54 21.48
N TRP A 90 -0.21 -12.29 20.53
CA TRP A 90 -0.95 -11.68 19.40
C TRP A 90 -2.40 -11.38 19.72
N ASP A 91 -2.88 -11.77 20.91
CA ASP A 91 -4.24 -11.46 21.34
C ASP A 91 -4.41 -9.97 21.65
N GLN A 92 -5.65 -9.49 21.53
CA GLN A 92 -5.98 -8.10 21.78
C GLN A 92 -5.67 -7.69 23.21
N ALA A 93 -5.08 -6.50 23.38
CA ALA A 93 -4.87 -5.91 24.70
C ALA A 93 -6.19 -5.51 25.39
N GLY A 94 -7.30 -5.51 24.64
CA GLY A 94 -8.63 -5.21 25.19
C GLY A 94 -8.86 -3.74 25.53
N GLN A 95 -8.07 -2.84 24.95
CA GLN A 95 -8.24 -1.40 25.15
C GLN A 95 -9.55 -0.92 24.49
N THR A 96 -10.17 0.10 25.09
CA THR A 96 -11.44 0.65 24.58
C THR A 96 -11.24 1.80 23.60
N ASN A 97 -10.03 2.37 23.53
CA ASN A 97 -9.66 3.53 22.71
C ASN A 97 -8.71 3.16 21.55
N ASP A 98 -8.67 1.89 21.15
CA ASP A 98 -7.81 1.37 20.11
C ASP A 98 -8.53 1.06 18.78
N SER A 99 -9.77 1.51 18.64
CA SER A 99 -10.46 1.51 17.35
C SER A 99 -9.92 2.62 16.44
N CYS A 100 -10.03 2.42 15.14
CA CYS A 100 -9.56 3.39 14.14
C CYS A 100 -10.60 3.67 13.05
N VAL A 101 -10.31 4.62 12.17
CA VAL A 101 -10.93 4.70 10.85
C VAL A 101 -10.19 3.75 9.91
N ALA A 102 -10.91 2.85 9.25
CA ALA A 102 -10.37 2.13 8.13
C ALA A 102 -10.44 3.01 6.87
N PHE A 103 -9.30 3.31 6.32
CA PHE A 103 -9.20 3.95 5.00
C PHE A 103 -9.31 2.89 3.90
N PRO A 104 -9.59 3.28 2.63
CA PRO A 104 -9.57 2.34 1.52
C PRO A 104 -8.23 1.63 1.36
N ALA A 105 -8.27 0.36 0.94
CA ALA A 105 -7.06 -0.39 0.63
C ALA A 105 -6.21 0.31 -0.44
N LEU A 106 -4.89 0.06 -0.46
CA LEU A 106 -3.96 0.84 -1.30
C LEU A 106 -4.19 0.66 -2.80
N THR A 107 -4.76 -0.45 -3.26
CA THR A 107 -5.22 -0.60 -4.65
C THR A 107 -6.31 0.41 -5.01
N CYS A 108 -7.23 0.70 -4.08
CA CYS A 108 -8.23 1.75 -4.26
C CYS A 108 -7.57 3.13 -4.30
N LEU A 109 -6.63 3.40 -3.40
CA LEU A 109 -5.87 4.65 -3.41
C LEU A 109 -5.15 4.85 -4.75
N ALA A 110 -4.45 3.83 -5.24
CA ALA A 110 -3.78 3.86 -6.54
C ALA A 110 -4.77 4.06 -7.70
N ALA A 111 -5.95 3.44 -7.63
CA ALA A 111 -7.01 3.61 -8.62
C ALA A 111 -7.58 5.04 -8.69
N SER A 112 -7.35 5.88 -7.69
CA SER A 112 -7.69 7.30 -7.77
C SER A 112 -6.85 8.06 -8.81
N TRP A 113 -5.64 7.59 -9.11
CA TRP A 113 -4.65 8.29 -9.95
C TRP A 113 -4.48 9.76 -9.55
N ASN A 114 -4.59 10.03 -8.27
CA ASN A 114 -4.57 11.37 -7.70
C ASN A 114 -3.59 11.44 -6.52
N PRO A 115 -2.38 12.00 -6.71
CA PRO A 115 -1.38 12.11 -5.63
C PRO A 115 -1.88 12.90 -4.41
N GLN A 116 -2.85 13.82 -4.60
CA GLN A 116 -3.44 14.53 -3.47
C GLN A 116 -4.21 13.61 -2.53
N MET A 117 -4.84 12.54 -3.07
CA MET A 117 -5.51 11.53 -2.23
C MET A 117 -4.49 10.78 -1.37
N SER A 118 -3.32 10.46 -1.90
CA SER A 118 -2.23 9.87 -1.13
C SER A 118 -1.73 10.80 -0.01
N ARG A 119 -1.67 12.11 -0.28
CA ARG A 119 -1.24 13.12 0.70
C ARG A 119 -2.18 13.18 1.90
N ILE A 120 -3.47 13.39 1.66
CA ILE A 120 -4.47 13.47 2.73
C ILE A 120 -4.65 12.14 3.46
N TYR A 121 -4.45 11.03 2.74
CA TYR A 121 -4.44 9.68 3.36
C TYR A 121 -3.34 9.57 4.41
N GLY A 122 -2.10 9.89 4.03
CA GLY A 122 -0.96 9.84 4.95
C GLY A 122 -1.13 10.80 6.13
N GLU A 123 -1.68 11.98 5.90
CA GLU A 123 -1.95 12.96 6.97
C GLU A 123 -2.96 12.43 7.99
N ALA A 124 -4.11 11.91 7.54
CA ALA A 124 -5.15 11.40 8.41
C ALA A 124 -4.71 10.15 9.20
N LEU A 125 -4.04 9.21 8.53
CA LEU A 125 -3.47 8.03 9.18
C LEU A 125 -2.40 8.41 10.22
N GLY A 126 -1.57 9.40 9.90
CA GLY A 126 -0.55 9.91 10.82
C GLY A 126 -1.14 10.57 12.08
N GLU A 127 -2.28 11.25 11.95
CA GLU A 127 -2.99 11.82 13.10
C GLU A 127 -3.55 10.75 14.02
N GLU A 128 -4.13 9.68 13.48
CA GLU A 128 -4.61 8.54 14.29
C GLU A 128 -3.46 7.80 14.96
N ALA A 129 -2.38 7.54 14.24
CA ALA A 129 -1.19 6.90 14.77
C ALA A 129 -0.58 7.72 15.93
N LEU A 130 -0.44 9.02 15.74
CA LEU A 130 0.09 9.93 16.75
C LEU A 130 -0.79 9.97 18.00
N TYR A 131 -2.14 10.03 17.84
CA TYR A 131 -3.08 9.95 18.98
C TYR A 131 -2.89 8.65 19.79
N ARG A 132 -2.64 7.53 19.08
CA ARG A 132 -2.42 6.21 19.65
C ARG A 132 -1.00 6.03 20.23
N GLY A 133 -0.15 7.08 20.18
CA GLY A 133 1.23 7.01 20.67
C GLY A 133 2.14 6.14 19.81
N LYS A 134 1.81 5.99 18.52
CA LYS A 134 2.65 5.23 17.58
C LYS A 134 3.63 6.15 16.88
N ASP A 135 4.87 5.70 16.77
CA ASP A 135 5.99 6.45 16.20
C ASP A 135 6.26 6.04 14.74
N MET A 136 5.80 4.86 14.35
CA MET A 136 5.96 4.32 13.00
C MET A 136 4.75 3.49 12.61
N ILE A 137 4.27 3.69 11.39
CA ILE A 137 3.30 2.84 10.72
C ILE A 137 4.01 1.94 9.71
N LEU A 138 3.71 0.63 9.76
CA LEU A 138 4.26 -0.39 8.87
C LEU A 138 3.51 -0.34 7.52
N GLY A 139 3.84 0.66 6.76
CA GLY A 139 3.25 1.00 5.46
C GLY A 139 3.87 2.25 4.86
N PRO A 140 3.59 2.54 3.57
CA PRO A 140 2.72 1.79 2.65
C PRO A 140 3.37 0.56 2.03
N GLY A 141 2.55 -0.40 1.56
CA GLY A 141 3.00 -1.49 0.71
C GLY A 141 3.12 -1.03 -0.75
N VAL A 142 4.22 -1.40 -1.44
CA VAL A 142 4.47 -0.94 -2.82
C VAL A 142 5.00 -2.03 -3.75
N ASN A 143 4.86 -3.31 -3.37
CA ASN A 143 5.25 -4.40 -4.26
C ASN A 143 4.39 -4.41 -5.53
N ILE A 144 4.97 -4.87 -6.62
CA ILE A 144 4.30 -4.87 -7.92
C ILE A 144 3.29 -6.02 -8.03
N TYR A 145 2.11 -5.73 -8.55
CA TYR A 145 1.09 -6.70 -8.92
C TYR A 145 1.60 -7.56 -10.09
N ARG A 146 2.29 -8.67 -9.77
CA ARG A 146 2.88 -9.58 -10.74
C ARG A 146 1.90 -10.66 -11.20
N THR A 147 1.08 -11.13 -10.28
CA THR A 147 0.02 -12.13 -10.52
C THR A 147 -1.26 -11.75 -9.79
N PRO A 148 -2.45 -12.01 -10.37
CA PRO A 148 -3.72 -11.79 -9.67
C PRO A 148 -3.98 -12.77 -8.52
N LEU A 149 -3.10 -13.75 -8.31
CA LEU A 149 -3.25 -14.72 -7.22
C LEU A 149 -2.60 -14.27 -5.91
N ASN A 150 -1.65 -13.32 -5.93
CA ASN A 150 -1.00 -12.87 -4.70
C ASN A 150 -2.03 -12.31 -3.71
N GLY A 151 -2.08 -12.90 -2.52
CA GLY A 151 -3.07 -12.59 -1.50
C GLY A 151 -2.99 -11.17 -0.95
N ARG A 152 -1.82 -10.51 -1.01
CA ARG A 152 -1.62 -9.14 -0.48
C ARG A 152 -1.67 -8.04 -1.53
N ASN A 153 -2.07 -8.31 -2.76
CA ASN A 153 -2.18 -7.27 -3.78
C ASN A 153 -3.08 -6.09 -3.36
N PHE A 154 -4.08 -6.31 -2.51
CA PHE A 154 -4.94 -5.25 -1.99
C PHE A 154 -4.17 -4.20 -1.18
N GLU A 155 -3.03 -4.55 -0.58
CA GLU A 155 -2.15 -3.66 0.18
C GLU A 155 -1.13 -2.91 -0.69
N TYR A 156 -1.12 -3.13 -2.02
CA TYR A 156 -0.13 -2.59 -2.94
C TYR A 156 -0.74 -1.62 -3.96
N MET A 157 0.10 -0.94 -4.74
CA MET A 157 -0.31 0.16 -5.62
C MET A 157 -0.36 -0.23 -7.11
N GLY A 158 -0.56 -1.51 -7.43
CA GLY A 158 -0.79 -1.98 -8.79
C GLY A 158 0.45 -2.52 -9.53
N GLU A 159 0.33 -2.65 -10.85
CA GLU A 159 1.34 -3.33 -11.70
C GLU A 159 2.40 -2.40 -12.28
N ASP A 160 2.17 -1.09 -12.24
CA ASP A 160 3.04 -0.14 -12.93
C ASP A 160 3.96 0.59 -11.97
N PRO A 161 5.31 0.49 -12.15
CA PRO A 161 6.28 1.10 -11.27
C PRO A 161 6.20 2.63 -11.24
N TYR A 162 5.78 3.29 -12.33
CA TYR A 162 5.64 4.73 -12.37
C TYR A 162 4.41 5.20 -11.55
N LEU A 163 3.26 4.55 -11.72
CA LEU A 163 2.07 4.86 -10.93
C LEU A 163 2.35 4.69 -9.43
N ALA A 164 2.92 3.55 -9.03
CA ALA A 164 3.29 3.29 -7.64
C ALA A 164 4.28 4.33 -7.09
N SER A 165 5.28 4.72 -7.90
CA SER A 165 6.27 5.75 -7.54
C SER A 165 5.63 7.12 -7.30
N VAL A 166 4.69 7.54 -8.13
CA VAL A 166 4.00 8.84 -7.98
C VAL A 166 3.07 8.85 -6.78
N MET A 167 2.40 7.72 -6.49
CA MET A 167 1.44 7.63 -5.39
C MET A 167 2.11 7.46 -4.03
N VAL A 168 3.26 6.78 -3.92
CA VAL A 168 3.93 6.53 -2.65
C VAL A 168 4.51 7.78 -2.00
N VAL A 169 5.05 8.71 -2.80
CA VAL A 169 5.73 9.91 -2.29
C VAL A 169 4.82 10.77 -1.40
N PRO A 170 3.64 11.23 -1.85
CA PRO A 170 2.79 12.06 -1.01
C PRO A 170 2.20 11.30 0.19
N TYR A 171 2.00 9.98 0.11
CA TYR A 171 1.61 9.16 1.26
C TYR A 171 2.68 9.25 2.37
N VAL A 172 3.94 8.95 2.02
CA VAL A 172 5.08 9.01 2.95
C VAL A 172 5.22 10.41 3.55
N GLN A 173 5.18 11.45 2.71
CA GLN A 173 5.29 12.84 3.16
C GLN A 173 4.11 13.25 4.05
N GLY A 174 2.90 12.81 3.75
CA GLY A 174 1.71 13.07 4.56
C GLY A 174 1.83 12.49 5.96
N LEU A 175 2.17 11.21 6.06
CA LEU A 175 2.36 10.51 7.32
C LEU A 175 3.49 11.15 8.16
N GLN A 176 4.66 11.39 7.54
CA GLN A 176 5.81 11.96 8.20
C GLN A 176 5.64 13.44 8.59
N SER A 177 4.74 14.18 7.93
CA SER A 177 4.37 15.55 8.34
C SER A 177 3.74 15.62 9.74
N LYS A 178 3.21 14.49 10.23
CA LYS A 178 2.67 14.36 11.60
C LYS A 178 3.73 13.90 12.61
N GLY A 179 4.97 13.69 12.18
CA GLY A 179 6.04 13.18 13.05
C GLY A 179 5.92 11.68 13.31
N VAL A 180 5.23 10.94 12.45
CA VAL A 180 5.12 9.48 12.47
C VAL A 180 5.90 8.94 11.27
N SER A 181 6.76 7.94 11.47
CA SER A 181 7.54 7.35 10.39
C SER A 181 6.66 6.49 9.48
N ALA A 182 6.80 6.66 8.17
CA ALA A 182 6.43 5.62 7.23
C ALA A 182 7.51 4.53 7.25
N CYS A 183 7.09 3.25 7.17
CA CYS A 183 7.96 2.10 6.95
C CYS A 183 7.53 1.42 5.66
N VAL A 184 8.14 1.82 4.55
CA VAL A 184 7.73 1.35 3.21
C VAL A 184 8.10 -0.12 3.04
N LYS A 185 7.15 -0.94 2.58
CA LYS A 185 7.26 -2.41 2.60
C LYS A 185 6.76 -3.06 1.31
N HIS A 186 7.14 -4.29 1.02
CA HIS A 186 8.16 -5.15 1.62
C HIS A 186 9.38 -5.17 0.69
N TYR A 187 10.52 -4.70 1.13
CA TYR A 187 11.72 -4.50 0.32
C TYR A 187 12.56 -5.77 0.29
N CYS A 188 12.67 -6.47 -0.84
CA CYS A 188 11.97 -6.31 -2.09
C CYS A 188 11.54 -7.68 -2.63
N LEU A 189 10.79 -7.69 -3.74
CA LEU A 189 10.40 -8.90 -4.46
C LEU A 189 9.43 -9.83 -3.69
N ASN A 190 8.64 -9.32 -2.75
CA ASN A 190 7.58 -10.09 -2.10
C ASN A 190 6.32 -10.07 -2.98
N ASN A 191 6.30 -10.92 -3.99
CA ASN A 191 5.22 -11.00 -4.99
C ASN A 191 4.46 -12.34 -4.94
N ASP A 192 4.68 -13.13 -3.86
CA ASP A 192 4.10 -14.43 -3.57
C ASP A 192 3.93 -14.54 -2.05
N GLU A 193 2.74 -14.93 -1.58
CA GLU A 193 2.46 -15.09 -0.14
C GLU A 193 2.54 -16.55 0.30
N GLU A 194 2.18 -17.51 -0.57
CA GLU A 194 2.07 -18.92 -0.18
C GLU A 194 3.40 -19.52 0.28
N TYR A 195 4.52 -19.08 -0.33
CA TYR A 195 5.87 -19.58 -0.01
C TYR A 195 6.84 -18.45 0.38
N ARG A 196 6.34 -17.31 0.85
CA ARG A 196 7.13 -16.10 1.11
C ARG A 196 8.38 -16.30 1.98
N HIS A 197 8.39 -17.30 2.88
CA HIS A 197 9.54 -17.60 3.73
C HIS A 197 10.58 -18.51 3.05
N GLN A 198 10.23 -19.20 1.97
CA GLN A 198 11.08 -20.19 1.28
C GLN A 198 11.41 -19.77 -0.15
N VAL A 199 10.70 -18.81 -0.73
CA VAL A 199 10.91 -18.44 -2.12
C VAL A 199 12.23 -17.68 -2.29
N ASN A 200 13.09 -18.18 -3.19
CA ASN A 200 14.29 -17.50 -3.65
C ASN A 200 14.02 -16.98 -5.05
N VAL A 201 13.84 -15.67 -5.15
CA VAL A 201 13.52 -15.01 -6.41
C VAL A 201 14.76 -14.91 -7.29
N LYS A 202 14.62 -15.31 -8.55
CA LYS A 202 15.59 -15.13 -9.62
C LYS A 202 15.03 -14.15 -10.64
N VAL A 203 15.62 -12.98 -10.71
CA VAL A 203 15.22 -11.89 -11.58
C VAL A 203 16.43 -11.24 -12.20
N SER A 204 16.35 -10.77 -13.46
CA SER A 204 17.42 -10.00 -14.08
C SER A 204 17.62 -8.66 -13.38
N ASP A 205 18.83 -8.12 -13.36
CA ASP A 205 19.09 -6.80 -12.74
C ASP A 205 18.28 -5.71 -13.45
N ARG A 206 18.04 -5.85 -14.75
CA ARG A 206 17.19 -4.95 -15.51
C ARG A 206 15.76 -4.95 -15.00
N ALA A 207 15.13 -6.10 -14.86
CA ALA A 207 13.75 -6.20 -14.35
C ALA A 207 13.69 -5.75 -12.89
N LEU A 208 14.67 -6.08 -12.07
CA LEU A 208 14.77 -5.60 -10.69
C LEU A 208 14.71 -4.06 -10.63
N HIS A 209 15.56 -3.38 -11.42
CA HIS A 209 15.67 -1.92 -11.40
C HIS A 209 14.55 -1.20 -12.15
N GLU A 210 14.00 -1.78 -13.23
CA GLU A 210 12.95 -1.12 -14.02
C GLU A 210 11.52 -1.35 -13.47
N ILE A 211 11.29 -2.49 -12.80
CA ILE A 211 9.93 -2.90 -12.36
C ILE A 211 9.79 -2.93 -10.84
N TYR A 212 10.67 -3.62 -10.12
CA TYR A 212 10.44 -3.97 -8.70
C TYR A 212 10.98 -2.95 -7.70
N LEU A 213 11.99 -2.18 -8.06
CA LEU A 213 12.62 -1.19 -7.17
C LEU A 213 12.14 0.26 -7.30
N PRO A 214 11.54 0.73 -8.41
CA PRO A 214 11.30 2.17 -8.60
C PRO A 214 10.46 2.83 -7.52
N ALA A 215 9.39 2.18 -7.04
CA ALA A 215 8.54 2.73 -5.99
C ALA A 215 9.30 2.91 -4.66
N PHE A 216 10.15 1.94 -4.28
CA PHE A 216 11.02 2.05 -3.11
C PHE A 216 12.07 3.15 -3.29
N LYS A 217 12.72 3.21 -4.46
CA LYS A 217 13.69 4.26 -4.78
C LYS A 217 13.07 5.64 -4.63
N THR A 218 11.90 5.83 -5.22
CA THR A 218 11.21 7.12 -5.18
C THR A 218 10.72 7.47 -3.77
N ALA A 219 10.26 6.49 -2.98
CA ALA A 219 9.93 6.68 -1.58
C ALA A 219 11.13 7.17 -0.75
N VAL A 220 12.33 6.64 -1.03
CA VAL A 220 13.58 7.07 -0.38
C VAL A 220 14.04 8.43 -0.87
N GLU A 221 14.21 8.61 -2.18
CA GLU A 221 14.85 9.79 -2.75
C GLU A 221 13.95 11.03 -2.75
N GLN A 222 12.65 10.87 -3.03
CA GLN A 222 11.67 11.96 -3.12
C GLN A 222 10.74 12.02 -1.91
N GLY A 223 10.25 10.87 -1.45
CA GLY A 223 9.41 10.76 -0.27
C GLY A 223 10.17 11.02 1.04
N LYS A 224 11.49 10.84 1.02
CA LYS A 224 12.35 10.93 2.20
C LYS A 224 11.89 10.02 3.32
N ALA A 225 11.57 8.77 2.97
CA ALA A 225 11.14 7.75 3.92
C ALA A 225 12.15 7.58 5.06
N TRP A 226 11.65 7.45 6.30
CA TRP A 226 12.50 7.30 7.48
C TRP A 226 12.77 5.83 7.83
N ALA A 227 11.94 4.92 7.32
CA ALA A 227 12.12 3.48 7.50
C ALA A 227 11.73 2.70 6.25
N ILE A 228 12.38 1.54 6.08
CA ILE A 228 12.10 0.52 5.06
C ILE A 228 12.00 -0.83 5.78
N MET A 229 10.99 -1.64 5.45
CA MET A 229 10.87 -3.01 5.96
C MET A 229 11.42 -3.99 4.94
N GLY A 230 12.37 -4.84 5.35
CA GLY A 230 12.86 -5.96 4.55
C GLY A 230 11.76 -7.00 4.32
N ALA A 231 11.81 -7.69 3.19
CA ALA A 231 10.85 -8.75 2.86
C ALA A 231 11.29 -10.12 3.37
N TYR A 232 10.35 -11.06 3.50
CA TYR A 232 10.63 -12.43 3.95
C TYR A 232 11.44 -13.25 2.94
N ASN A 233 11.16 -13.09 1.65
CA ASN A 233 11.71 -13.90 0.59
C ASN A 233 13.23 -13.73 0.44
N LEU A 234 13.84 -14.74 -0.16
CA LEU A 234 15.26 -14.70 -0.52
C LEU A 234 15.43 -14.03 -1.90
N TYR A 235 16.56 -13.37 -2.05
CA TYR A 235 17.11 -12.94 -3.33
C TYR A 235 18.61 -13.24 -3.32
N ARG A 236 19.12 -13.89 -4.38
CA ARG A 236 20.52 -14.36 -4.44
C ARG A 236 20.88 -15.26 -3.25
N ASN A 237 19.93 -16.07 -2.77
CA ASN A 237 20.04 -16.98 -1.63
C ASN A 237 20.24 -16.32 -0.25
N GLU A 238 20.01 -15.03 -0.11
CA GLU A 238 19.97 -14.32 1.18
C GLU A 238 18.56 -13.74 1.41
N HIS A 239 18.04 -13.84 2.63
CA HIS A 239 16.77 -13.24 3.00
C HIS A 239 16.83 -11.71 2.89
N ASN A 240 15.82 -11.07 2.32
CA ASN A 240 15.83 -9.64 2.07
C ASN A 240 15.90 -8.78 3.34
N CYS A 241 15.53 -9.31 4.51
CA CYS A 241 15.75 -8.61 5.78
C CYS A 241 17.23 -8.43 6.16
N HIS A 242 18.14 -9.21 5.56
CA HIS A 242 19.58 -9.09 5.76
C HIS A 242 20.36 -9.47 4.50
N ASN A 243 19.94 -8.93 3.36
CA ASN A 243 20.56 -9.17 2.06
C ASN A 243 21.60 -8.10 1.75
N GLN A 244 22.85 -8.53 1.55
CA GLN A 244 23.97 -7.62 1.30
C GLN A 244 23.77 -6.74 0.07
N TYR A 245 23.25 -7.32 -1.01
CA TYR A 245 23.10 -6.60 -2.27
C TYR A 245 21.98 -5.57 -2.22
N THR A 246 20.79 -5.98 -1.74
CA THR A 246 19.64 -5.09 -1.72
C THR A 246 19.75 -4.00 -0.66
N LEU A 247 20.22 -4.32 0.56
CA LEU A 247 20.28 -3.37 1.66
C LEU A 247 21.52 -2.48 1.64
N ASN A 248 22.73 -3.07 1.52
CA ASN A 248 23.96 -2.27 1.55
C ASN A 248 24.26 -1.64 0.19
N LYS A 249 24.31 -2.45 -0.90
CA LYS A 249 24.71 -1.92 -2.21
C LYS A 249 23.64 -0.96 -2.76
N ILE A 250 22.40 -1.40 -2.88
CA ILE A 250 21.35 -0.60 -3.53
C ILE A 250 20.81 0.46 -2.57
N LEU A 251 20.18 0.04 -1.45
CA LEU A 251 19.45 0.96 -0.58
C LEU A 251 20.35 1.98 0.10
N LYS A 252 21.40 1.51 0.81
CA LYS A 252 22.25 2.39 1.63
C LYS A 252 23.34 3.11 0.83
N ASN A 253 23.97 2.42 -0.13
CA ASN A 253 25.07 3.02 -0.90
C ASN A 253 24.58 3.76 -2.14
N ASP A 254 23.81 3.12 -3.03
CA ASP A 254 23.45 3.76 -4.30
C ASP A 254 22.38 4.85 -4.09
N TRP A 255 21.38 4.60 -3.23
CA TRP A 255 20.30 5.58 -2.94
C TRP A 255 20.58 6.47 -1.73
N GLN A 256 21.70 6.29 -1.02
CA GLN A 256 22.11 7.07 0.15
C GLN A 256 21.02 7.14 1.23
N PHE A 257 20.35 6.00 1.47
CA PHE A 257 19.29 5.92 2.48
C PHE A 257 19.87 6.12 3.89
N ASP A 258 19.40 7.15 4.60
CA ASP A 258 19.86 7.52 5.94
C ASP A 258 18.94 7.02 7.07
N GLY A 259 17.81 6.40 6.70
CA GLY A 259 16.82 5.87 7.62
C GLY A 259 17.15 4.48 8.16
N VAL A 260 16.16 3.84 8.77
CA VAL A 260 16.25 2.54 9.44
C VAL A 260 15.72 1.43 8.54
N VAL A 261 16.46 0.33 8.43
CA VAL A 261 15.94 -0.93 7.89
C VAL A 261 15.39 -1.77 9.04
N VAL A 262 14.10 -2.07 8.99
CA VAL A 262 13.39 -2.91 9.95
C VAL A 262 13.19 -4.30 9.35
N SER A 263 13.37 -5.38 10.11
CA SER A 263 12.96 -6.70 9.63
C SER A 263 11.44 -6.80 9.60
N ASP A 264 10.90 -7.58 8.67
CA ASP A 264 9.56 -8.12 8.85
C ASP A 264 9.57 -9.13 10.03
N TRP A 265 8.39 -9.42 10.60
CA TRP A 265 8.27 -10.24 11.81
C TRP A 265 8.63 -11.70 11.54
N GLY A 266 9.83 -12.10 12.01
CA GLY A 266 10.41 -13.40 11.71
C GLY A 266 11.26 -13.45 10.43
N GLY A 267 11.59 -12.29 9.86
CA GLY A 267 12.40 -12.19 8.63
C GLY A 267 13.91 -12.22 8.83
N ALA A 268 14.42 -12.12 10.05
CA ALA A 268 15.85 -12.28 10.36
C ALA A 268 16.15 -13.76 10.68
N HIS A 269 17.28 -14.27 10.17
CA HIS A 269 17.64 -15.69 10.25
C HIS A 269 19.09 -15.98 10.63
N ASP A 270 19.95 -14.96 10.70
CA ASP A 270 21.39 -15.15 10.95
C ASP A 270 22.01 -13.87 11.56
N THR A 271 22.79 -14.05 12.66
CA THR A 271 23.45 -12.92 13.34
C THR A 271 24.49 -12.25 12.46
N ASP A 272 25.35 -13.02 11.76
CA ASP A 272 26.44 -12.43 10.97
C ASP A 272 25.88 -11.63 9.80
N GLN A 273 24.86 -12.13 9.12
CA GLN A 273 24.21 -11.42 8.04
C GLN A 273 23.43 -10.20 8.57
N ALA A 274 22.68 -10.34 9.66
CA ALA A 274 21.95 -9.23 10.27
C ALA A 274 22.89 -8.09 10.69
N VAL A 275 24.07 -8.42 11.24
CA VAL A 275 25.08 -7.44 11.63
C VAL A 275 25.69 -6.74 10.42
N ARG A 276 26.11 -7.48 9.41
CA ARG A 276 26.94 -6.96 8.31
C ARG A 276 26.16 -6.47 7.10
N ASN A 277 24.99 -7.07 6.85
CA ASN A 277 24.27 -6.89 5.60
C ASN A 277 23.18 -5.80 5.65
N GLY A 278 23.17 -4.96 6.70
CA GLY A 278 22.40 -3.72 6.66
C GLY A 278 21.05 -3.72 7.39
N LEU A 279 20.66 -4.77 8.10
CA LEU A 279 19.53 -4.74 9.04
C LEU A 279 19.85 -3.78 10.20
N ASP A 280 18.94 -2.88 10.58
CA ASP A 280 19.15 -1.90 11.64
C ASP A 280 18.31 -2.17 12.88
N MET A 281 17.08 -2.67 12.74
CA MET A 281 16.19 -3.06 13.83
C MET A 281 15.52 -4.40 13.55
N GLU A 282 15.53 -5.29 14.53
CA GLU A 282 14.99 -6.64 14.42
C GLU A 282 13.70 -6.80 15.20
N PHE A 283 12.65 -7.30 14.54
CA PHE A 283 11.36 -7.60 15.14
C PHE A 283 10.92 -9.04 14.86
N GLY A 284 10.21 -9.63 15.79
CA GLY A 284 9.42 -10.86 15.62
C GLY A 284 10.20 -12.14 15.37
N SER A 285 11.50 -12.21 15.60
CA SER A 285 12.31 -13.41 15.30
C SER A 285 11.94 -14.62 16.18
N TRP A 286 11.95 -15.80 15.58
CA TRP A 286 11.67 -17.07 16.25
C TRP A 286 12.96 -17.83 16.48
N THR A 287 13.68 -17.46 17.55
CA THR A 287 14.94 -18.07 17.93
C THR A 287 14.80 -18.94 19.17
N ASN A 288 15.75 -19.87 19.36
CA ASN A 288 15.84 -20.72 20.56
C ASN A 288 14.54 -21.46 20.95
N GLY A 289 13.84 -22.01 19.94
CA GLY A 289 12.59 -22.73 20.15
C GLY A 289 11.37 -21.86 20.37
N LEU A 290 11.46 -20.56 20.13
CA LEU A 290 10.30 -19.68 20.06
C LEU A 290 9.34 -20.18 19.00
N SER A 291 8.09 -20.30 19.39
CA SER A 291 6.98 -20.58 18.49
C SER A 291 6.14 -19.32 18.28
N TRP A 292 5.22 -19.38 17.35
CA TRP A 292 4.20 -18.37 17.18
C TRP A 292 3.50 -18.06 18.54
N GLY A 293 3.41 -16.79 18.89
CA GLY A 293 2.81 -16.36 20.15
C GLY A 293 3.71 -16.48 21.40
N ALA A 294 4.90 -17.11 21.30
CA ALA A 294 5.81 -17.19 22.42
C ALA A 294 6.41 -15.85 22.79
N SER A 295 6.63 -15.64 24.08
CA SER A 295 7.13 -14.41 24.69
C SER A 295 8.50 -14.58 25.33
N ASN A 296 9.06 -13.48 25.81
CA ASN A 296 10.25 -13.40 26.69
C ASN A 296 11.57 -13.84 26.06
N ALA A 297 11.65 -14.02 24.74
CA ALA A 297 12.90 -14.39 24.09
C ALA A 297 13.48 -13.28 23.21
N TYR A 298 13.01 -12.03 23.37
CA TYR A 298 13.55 -10.86 22.67
C TYR A 298 15.07 -10.72 22.82
N ASP A 299 15.60 -11.05 24.02
CA ASP A 299 17.05 -11.11 24.24
C ASP A 299 17.79 -12.21 23.46
N SER A 300 17.08 -13.16 22.88
CA SER A 300 17.64 -14.23 22.06
C SER A 300 17.64 -13.92 20.57
N TYR A 301 17.09 -12.78 20.16
CA TYR A 301 17.10 -12.32 18.79
C TYR A 301 18.52 -12.18 18.24
N TYR A 302 18.69 -12.23 16.93
CA TYR A 302 19.99 -12.22 16.26
C TYR A 302 20.80 -10.95 16.54
N LEU A 303 20.15 -9.78 16.63
CA LEU A 303 20.77 -8.51 17.01
C LEU A 303 20.78 -8.24 18.52
N ALA A 304 20.28 -9.15 19.35
CA ALA A 304 20.24 -9.03 20.81
C ALA A 304 21.47 -9.66 21.49
N ARG A 305 21.27 -10.58 22.44
CA ARG A 305 22.35 -11.27 23.17
C ARG A 305 23.37 -11.97 22.28
N PRO A 306 23.01 -12.65 21.17
CA PRO A 306 23.99 -13.24 20.26
C PRO A 306 24.98 -12.21 19.72
N TYR A 307 24.50 -11.02 19.32
CA TYR A 307 25.36 -9.94 18.84
C TYR A 307 26.20 -9.34 19.96
N LEU A 308 25.61 -9.08 21.14
CA LEU A 308 26.34 -8.58 22.33
C LEU A 308 27.49 -9.51 22.68
N LYS A 309 27.24 -10.82 22.75
CA LYS A 309 28.27 -11.83 23.02
C LYS A 309 29.38 -11.81 21.96
N ALA A 310 29.04 -11.73 20.70
CA ALA A 310 30.00 -11.69 19.62
C ALA A 310 30.92 -10.43 19.69
N ILE A 311 30.41 -9.30 20.12
CA ILE A 311 31.22 -8.10 20.40
C ILE A 311 32.15 -8.33 21.59
N GLN A 312 31.64 -8.89 22.70
CA GLN A 312 32.44 -9.17 23.89
C GLN A 312 33.57 -10.19 23.66
N GLU A 313 33.33 -11.13 22.75
CA GLU A 313 34.32 -12.13 22.30
C GLU A 313 35.29 -11.58 21.24
N GLY A 314 35.13 -10.33 20.82
CA GLY A 314 36.00 -9.68 19.84
C GLY A 314 35.76 -10.09 18.38
N LYS A 315 34.64 -10.77 18.09
CA LYS A 315 34.25 -11.12 16.72
C LYS A 315 33.85 -9.89 15.91
N TYR A 316 33.21 -8.92 16.55
CA TYR A 316 32.85 -7.62 15.98
C TYR A 316 33.39 -6.48 16.81
N THR A 317 33.62 -5.35 16.15
CA THR A 317 33.85 -4.06 16.84
C THR A 317 32.53 -3.41 17.17
N THR A 318 32.54 -2.30 17.90
CA THR A 318 31.34 -1.49 18.16
C THR A 318 30.95 -0.63 16.95
N ARG A 319 31.76 -0.58 15.89
CA ARG A 319 31.55 0.30 14.74
C ARG A 319 30.23 -0.04 13.99
N GLU A 320 29.99 -1.31 13.72
CA GLU A 320 28.78 -1.78 13.05
C GLU A 320 27.53 -1.51 13.90
N LEU A 321 27.65 -1.66 15.22
CA LEU A 321 26.59 -1.33 16.17
C LEU A 321 26.31 0.18 16.19
N ASP A 322 27.36 0.99 16.26
CA ASP A 322 27.24 2.46 16.29
C ASP A 322 26.57 3.00 15.02
N GLU A 323 26.82 2.42 13.86
CA GLU A 323 26.14 2.79 12.62
C GLU A 323 24.64 2.50 12.68
N LYS A 324 24.24 1.34 13.21
CA LYS A 324 22.82 1.00 13.40
C LYS A 324 22.17 1.96 14.40
N VAL A 325 22.82 2.21 15.52
CA VAL A 325 22.31 3.09 16.58
C VAL A 325 22.18 4.55 16.09
N ARG A 326 23.10 5.05 15.25
CA ARG A 326 22.98 6.37 14.62
C ARG A 326 21.69 6.50 13.83
N ARG A 327 21.32 5.47 13.04
CA ARG A 327 20.08 5.44 12.27
C ARG A 327 18.85 5.43 13.18
N VAL A 328 18.87 4.60 14.22
CA VAL A 328 17.78 4.54 15.21
C VAL A 328 17.64 5.86 15.97
N LEU A 329 18.74 6.48 16.42
CA LEU A 329 18.70 7.79 17.07
C LEU A 329 18.15 8.88 16.13
N ARG A 330 18.52 8.85 14.85
CA ARG A 330 17.96 9.77 13.84
C ARG A 330 16.45 9.61 13.72
N LEU A 331 15.96 8.35 13.72
CA LEU A 331 14.53 8.05 13.76
C LEU A 331 13.87 8.59 15.02
N PHE A 332 14.47 8.40 16.20
CA PHE A 332 13.98 8.95 17.48
C PHE A 332 13.87 10.48 17.44
N TYR A 333 14.88 11.18 16.91
CA TYR A 333 14.81 12.64 16.78
C TYR A 333 13.75 13.12 15.79
N ARG A 334 13.40 12.32 14.79
CA ARG A 334 12.29 12.60 13.86
C ARG A 334 10.93 12.32 14.49
N THR A 335 10.85 11.42 15.48
CA THR A 335 9.62 10.90 16.09
C THR A 335 9.54 11.18 17.60
N THR A 336 9.87 10.24 18.47
CA THR A 336 9.67 10.30 19.93
C THR A 336 10.31 11.52 20.60
N MET A 337 11.47 11.95 20.12
CA MET A 337 12.21 13.12 20.62
C MET A 337 11.87 14.43 19.92
N ASN A 338 10.96 14.42 18.95
CA ASN A 338 10.51 15.62 18.26
C ASN A 338 9.44 16.34 19.09
N ARG A 339 9.84 17.41 19.77
CA ARG A 339 8.95 18.22 20.62
C ARG A 339 7.95 19.06 19.83
N HIS A 340 8.09 19.15 18.50
CA HIS A 340 7.23 19.92 17.61
C HIS A 340 6.19 19.04 16.88
N ARG A 341 6.01 17.79 17.30
CA ARG A 341 4.95 16.93 16.78
C ARG A 341 3.59 17.58 17.05
N PRO A 342 2.67 17.58 16.06
CA PRO A 342 1.30 18.08 16.28
C PRO A 342 0.55 17.19 17.28
N HIS A 343 -0.65 17.59 17.65
CA HIS A 343 -1.58 16.69 18.34
C HIS A 343 -2.23 15.75 17.34
N GLY A 344 -2.40 14.48 17.73
CA GLY A 344 -3.16 13.50 16.96
C GLY A 344 -4.66 13.59 17.25
N PHE A 345 -5.45 13.05 16.35
CA PHE A 345 -6.91 12.89 16.51
C PHE A 345 -7.29 11.46 16.17
N LEU A 346 -8.29 10.91 16.85
CA LEU A 346 -8.78 9.57 16.60
C LEU A 346 -10.22 9.63 16.10
N CYS A 347 -10.52 8.90 15.04
CA CYS A 347 -11.88 8.69 14.51
C CYS A 347 -12.66 10.01 14.33
N SER A 348 -11.99 11.07 13.88
CA SER A 348 -12.64 12.37 13.66
C SER A 348 -13.56 12.32 12.43
N ASP A 349 -14.56 13.21 12.39
CA ASP A 349 -15.41 13.36 11.19
C ASP A 349 -14.59 13.70 9.94
N GLY A 350 -13.47 14.43 10.11
CA GLY A 350 -12.53 14.71 9.03
C GLY A 350 -11.86 13.47 8.48
N HIS A 351 -11.51 12.49 9.33
CA HIS A 351 -10.92 11.22 8.89
C HIS A 351 -11.93 10.37 8.12
N TYR A 352 -13.18 10.29 8.58
CA TYR A 352 -14.25 9.60 7.83
C TYR A 352 -14.53 10.29 6.48
N ALA A 353 -14.58 11.62 6.47
CA ALA A 353 -14.73 12.35 5.21
C ALA A 353 -13.57 12.10 4.24
N THR A 354 -12.34 12.04 4.75
CA THR A 354 -11.15 11.69 3.97
C THR A 354 -11.24 10.27 3.41
N ALA A 355 -11.60 9.29 4.24
CA ALA A 355 -11.79 7.90 3.81
C ALA A 355 -12.84 7.80 2.70
N ARG A 356 -13.99 8.48 2.86
CA ARG A 356 -15.04 8.53 1.86
C ARG A 356 -14.59 9.17 0.55
N GLN A 357 -13.90 10.31 0.61
CA GLN A 357 -13.41 11.00 -0.58
C GLN A 357 -12.46 10.12 -1.39
N ILE A 358 -11.52 9.43 -0.72
CA ILE A 358 -10.57 8.52 -1.37
C ILE A 358 -11.32 7.34 -2.00
N ALA A 359 -12.31 6.79 -1.30
CA ALA A 359 -13.15 5.70 -1.81
C ALA A 359 -13.91 6.12 -3.08
N GLU A 360 -14.59 7.28 -3.06
CA GLU A 360 -15.34 7.81 -4.22
C GLU A 360 -14.41 8.04 -5.43
N GLU A 361 -13.19 8.57 -5.21
CA GLU A 361 -12.22 8.78 -6.28
C GLU A 361 -11.56 7.50 -6.81
N GLY A 362 -11.51 6.44 -6.01
CA GLY A 362 -10.90 5.16 -6.37
C GLY A 362 -11.86 4.16 -7.00
N ILE A 363 -13.17 4.25 -6.76
CA ILE A 363 -14.17 3.37 -7.40
C ILE A 363 -14.08 3.49 -8.91
N VAL A 364 -14.03 2.34 -9.61
CA VAL A 364 -13.88 2.30 -11.07
C VAL A 364 -15.15 1.79 -11.74
N LEU A 365 -15.75 2.60 -12.59
CA LEU A 365 -16.82 2.16 -13.49
C LEU A 365 -16.19 1.43 -14.68
N LEU A 366 -16.27 0.09 -14.68
CA LEU A 366 -15.65 -0.75 -15.70
C LEU A 366 -16.47 -0.85 -16.95
N GLN A 367 -17.80 -0.94 -16.82
CA GLN A 367 -18.74 -1.10 -17.92
C GLN A 367 -20.08 -0.44 -17.57
N ASN A 368 -20.73 0.22 -18.52
CA ASN A 368 -22.05 0.82 -18.35
C ASN A 368 -22.82 0.85 -19.68
N ARG A 369 -23.27 -0.31 -20.12
CA ARG A 369 -24.11 -0.42 -21.32
C ARG A 369 -25.54 0.06 -20.97
N ASN A 370 -26.22 0.61 -21.96
CA ASN A 370 -27.58 1.11 -21.84
C ASN A 370 -27.77 2.19 -20.77
N ARG A 371 -26.68 2.73 -20.22
CA ARG A 371 -26.71 3.76 -19.15
C ARG A 371 -27.55 3.32 -17.95
N VAL A 372 -27.33 2.09 -17.48
CA VAL A 372 -27.99 1.57 -16.26
C VAL A 372 -27.59 2.38 -15.05
N LEU A 373 -26.37 2.85 -15.01
CA LEU A 373 -25.84 3.76 -14.00
C LEU A 373 -25.66 5.18 -14.56
N PRO A 374 -25.86 6.24 -13.74
CA PRO A 374 -26.30 6.19 -12.36
C PRO A 374 -27.76 5.81 -12.25
N ILE A 375 -28.15 5.24 -11.10
CA ILE A 375 -29.56 4.89 -10.81
C ILE A 375 -30.41 6.14 -10.90
N ASN A 376 -31.42 6.12 -11.77
CA ASN A 376 -32.35 7.23 -11.91
C ASN A 376 -33.47 7.11 -10.87
N THR A 377 -33.30 7.75 -9.73
CA THR A 377 -34.25 7.72 -8.60
C THR A 377 -35.62 8.35 -8.91
N GLN A 378 -35.75 9.08 -10.04
CA GLN A 378 -37.05 9.58 -10.49
C GLN A 378 -37.89 8.49 -11.19
N LYS A 379 -37.23 7.44 -11.75
CA LYS A 379 -37.88 6.36 -12.47
C LYS A 379 -37.89 5.03 -11.71
N VAL A 380 -36.80 4.76 -10.96
CA VAL A 380 -36.65 3.57 -10.14
C VAL A 380 -37.39 3.79 -8.81
N ARG A 381 -38.19 2.84 -8.40
CA ARG A 381 -38.93 2.85 -7.12
C ARG A 381 -38.55 1.68 -6.22
N HIS A 382 -38.10 0.60 -6.80
CA HIS A 382 -37.69 -0.60 -6.08
C HIS A 382 -36.34 -1.12 -6.55
N VAL A 383 -35.38 -1.17 -5.63
CA VAL A 383 -34.03 -1.72 -5.87
C VAL A 383 -33.86 -3.00 -5.07
N LEU A 384 -33.44 -4.07 -5.72
CA LEU A 384 -33.01 -5.28 -5.05
C LEU A 384 -31.49 -5.26 -4.89
N VAL A 385 -31.01 -5.34 -3.66
CA VAL A 385 -29.60 -5.57 -3.32
C VAL A 385 -29.40 -7.06 -3.06
N VAL A 386 -28.36 -7.65 -3.66
CA VAL A 386 -28.06 -9.08 -3.55
C VAL A 386 -26.60 -9.25 -3.14
N GLY A 387 -26.33 -10.32 -2.41
CA GLY A 387 -24.96 -10.80 -2.15
C GLY A 387 -24.50 -10.63 -0.71
N GLU A 388 -23.66 -11.56 -0.26
CA GLU A 388 -23.05 -11.48 1.07
C GLU A 388 -22.21 -10.22 1.25
N ASN A 389 -21.46 -9.83 0.22
CA ASN A 389 -20.59 -8.65 0.26
C ASN A 389 -21.39 -7.33 0.41
N ALA A 390 -22.72 -7.37 0.25
CA ALA A 390 -23.57 -6.22 0.58
C ALA A 390 -23.70 -5.96 2.09
N ILE A 391 -23.50 -6.98 2.92
CA ILE A 391 -23.72 -6.92 4.36
C ILE A 391 -22.48 -7.26 5.20
N LYS A 392 -21.51 -7.99 4.63
CA LYS A 392 -20.29 -8.40 5.32
C LYS A 392 -19.37 -7.21 5.57
N MET A 393 -18.92 -7.06 6.80
CA MET A 393 -17.85 -6.10 7.15
C MET A 393 -16.51 -6.61 6.64
N MET A 394 -15.75 -5.75 5.95
CA MET A 394 -14.50 -6.08 5.26
C MET A 394 -13.25 -5.50 5.93
N THR A 395 -13.38 -4.82 7.06
CA THR A 395 -12.25 -4.24 7.78
C THR A 395 -11.50 -5.25 8.64
N VAL A 396 -12.15 -6.34 9.03
CA VAL A 396 -11.54 -7.48 9.75
C VAL A 396 -11.11 -8.56 8.78
N GLY A 397 -9.97 -9.18 9.04
CA GLY A 397 -9.36 -10.22 8.18
C GLY A 397 -8.28 -9.66 7.25
N GLY A 398 -7.75 -10.51 6.39
CA GLY A 398 -6.70 -10.15 5.43
C GLY A 398 -5.28 -10.17 5.99
N GLY A 399 -5.08 -10.59 7.24
CA GLY A 399 -3.75 -10.70 7.84
C GLY A 399 -3.42 -9.55 8.80
N SER A 400 -2.14 -9.18 8.86
CA SER A 400 -1.60 -8.15 9.77
C SER A 400 -2.29 -6.79 9.61
N SER A 401 -2.82 -6.48 8.44
CA SER A 401 -3.58 -5.26 8.15
C SER A 401 -5.04 -5.28 8.62
N SER A 402 -5.47 -6.31 9.38
CA SER A 402 -6.82 -6.40 9.97
C SER A 402 -7.05 -5.31 11.00
N LEU A 403 -8.23 -4.68 10.98
CA LEU A 403 -8.52 -3.49 11.78
C LEU A 403 -9.70 -3.72 12.73
N LYS A 404 -9.66 -3.04 13.87
CA LYS A 404 -10.80 -2.83 14.76
C LYS A 404 -11.33 -1.43 14.52
N VAL A 405 -12.49 -1.31 13.89
CA VAL A 405 -13.02 0.00 13.52
C VAL A 405 -14.11 0.46 14.49
N GLN A 406 -14.24 1.77 14.64
CA GLN A 406 -15.32 2.34 15.42
C GLN A 406 -16.67 2.19 14.71
N ARG A 407 -16.66 2.30 13.37
CA ARG A 407 -17.83 2.03 12.52
C ARG A 407 -17.40 1.55 11.13
N GLU A 408 -18.22 0.75 10.52
CA GLU A 408 -18.17 0.40 9.10
C GLU A 408 -19.58 0.40 8.55
N ILE A 409 -19.83 1.18 7.50
CA ILE A 409 -21.12 1.25 6.82
C ILE A 409 -21.09 0.26 5.65
N SER A 410 -21.92 -0.77 5.74
CA SER A 410 -22.03 -1.77 4.67
C SER A 410 -22.68 -1.18 3.41
N PRO A 411 -22.42 -1.77 2.23
CA PRO A 411 -23.06 -1.35 0.98
C PRO A 411 -24.59 -1.29 1.05
N LEU A 412 -25.21 -2.28 1.70
CA LEU A 412 -26.67 -2.30 1.89
C LEU A 412 -27.13 -1.11 2.74
N GLN A 413 -26.50 -0.85 3.88
CA GLN A 413 -26.85 0.27 4.75
C GLN A 413 -26.69 1.62 4.03
N GLY A 414 -25.59 1.83 3.30
CA GLY A 414 -25.38 3.05 2.55
C GLY A 414 -26.43 3.28 1.47
N LEU A 415 -26.77 2.24 0.71
CA LEU A 415 -27.82 2.32 -0.32
C LEU A 415 -29.21 2.58 0.30
N GLN A 416 -29.57 1.89 1.38
CA GLN A 416 -30.82 2.12 2.09
C GLN A 416 -30.95 3.57 2.57
N ALA A 417 -29.91 4.06 3.24
CA ALA A 417 -29.87 5.44 3.74
C ALA A 417 -29.96 6.48 2.61
N ARG A 418 -29.27 6.25 1.50
CA ARG A 418 -29.23 7.19 0.38
C ARG A 418 -30.54 7.17 -0.42
N LEU A 419 -31.06 6.00 -0.78
CA LEU A 419 -32.22 5.83 -1.65
C LEU A 419 -33.54 6.20 -0.94
N ALA A 420 -33.60 6.01 0.38
CA ALA A 420 -34.77 6.42 1.19
C ALA A 420 -35.04 7.93 1.06
N LYS A 421 -34.03 8.77 0.86
CA LYS A 421 -34.17 10.23 0.65
C LYS A 421 -34.98 10.57 -0.60
N ASP A 422 -34.97 9.68 -1.59
CA ASP A 422 -35.70 9.84 -2.86
C ASP A 422 -36.98 8.97 -2.92
N GLY A 423 -37.35 8.33 -1.80
CA GLY A 423 -38.53 7.47 -1.71
C GLY A 423 -38.41 6.16 -2.50
N VAL A 424 -37.20 5.66 -2.66
CA VAL A 424 -36.90 4.39 -3.34
C VAL A 424 -36.77 3.29 -2.29
N GLU A 425 -37.53 2.21 -2.46
CA GLU A 425 -37.51 1.03 -1.60
C GLU A 425 -36.29 0.16 -1.93
N VAL A 426 -35.62 -0.36 -0.89
CA VAL A 426 -34.47 -1.27 -1.04
C VAL A 426 -34.78 -2.58 -0.36
N ASP A 427 -34.92 -3.65 -1.13
CA ASP A 427 -35.04 -5.03 -0.66
C ASP A 427 -33.69 -5.74 -0.73
N PHE A 428 -33.57 -6.86 -0.01
CA PHE A 428 -32.35 -7.65 0.07
C PHE A 428 -32.60 -9.13 -0.17
N ALA A 429 -31.64 -9.79 -0.84
CA ALA A 429 -31.54 -11.24 -0.96
C ALA A 429 -30.10 -11.69 -0.73
N ARG A 430 -29.91 -12.77 0.01
CA ARG A 430 -28.57 -13.27 0.33
C ARG A 430 -27.77 -13.67 -0.91
N GLY A 431 -28.37 -14.42 -1.81
CA GLY A 431 -27.79 -14.89 -3.09
C GLY A 431 -26.73 -15.97 -2.98
N TYR A 432 -25.77 -15.80 -2.08
CA TYR A 432 -24.71 -16.79 -1.77
C TYR A 432 -24.24 -16.65 -0.33
N VAL A 433 -23.63 -17.71 0.20
CA VAL A 433 -22.94 -17.71 1.50
C VAL A 433 -21.45 -17.90 1.25
N GLY A 434 -20.66 -16.99 1.79
CA GLY A 434 -19.22 -17.02 1.75
C GLY A 434 -18.61 -17.61 3.01
N ASP A 435 -17.37 -17.21 3.31
CA ASP A 435 -16.76 -17.51 4.58
C ASP A 435 -17.40 -16.67 5.69
N VAL A 436 -18.02 -17.36 6.62
CA VAL A 436 -18.75 -16.74 7.75
C VAL A 436 -17.83 -16.27 8.86
N THR A 437 -16.54 -16.61 8.84
CA THR A 437 -15.59 -16.13 9.84
C THR A 437 -15.36 -14.63 9.66
N GLY A 438 -15.58 -13.89 10.72
CA GLY A 438 -15.33 -12.44 10.76
C GLY A 438 -14.44 -12.12 11.95
N ALA A 439 -13.34 -12.89 12.14
CA ALA A 439 -12.43 -12.75 13.27
C ALA A 439 -10.98 -12.85 12.82
N TYR A 440 -10.12 -12.02 13.43
CA TYR A 440 -8.68 -12.09 13.28
C TYR A 440 -7.98 -11.58 14.56
N ASN A 441 -7.12 -12.41 15.17
CA ASN A 441 -6.38 -12.11 16.41
C ASN A 441 -7.27 -11.47 17.49
N GLY A 442 -8.41 -12.11 17.80
CA GLY A 442 -9.35 -11.66 18.81
C GLY A 442 -10.26 -10.51 18.42
N VAL A 443 -10.04 -9.84 17.27
CA VAL A 443 -11.00 -8.86 16.71
C VAL A 443 -12.09 -9.61 15.98
N THR A 444 -13.35 -9.27 16.24
CA THR A 444 -14.50 -9.84 15.53
C THR A 444 -15.40 -8.74 14.99
N THR A 445 -16.10 -9.02 13.90
CA THR A 445 -17.13 -8.13 13.37
C THR A 445 -18.42 -8.14 14.22
N GLY A 446 -18.58 -9.15 15.07
CA GLY A 446 -19.84 -9.40 15.79
C GLY A 446 -21.02 -9.84 14.89
N GLN A 447 -20.78 -10.01 13.58
CA GLN A 447 -21.81 -10.43 12.64
C GLN A 447 -22.06 -11.93 12.70
N ASN A 448 -23.32 -12.36 12.65
CA ASN A 448 -23.70 -13.73 12.35
C ASN A 448 -24.14 -13.80 10.88
N LEU A 449 -23.27 -14.41 10.06
CA LEU A 449 -23.49 -14.54 8.61
C LEU A 449 -23.92 -15.97 8.21
N GLU A 450 -24.17 -16.86 9.17
CA GLU A 450 -24.64 -18.20 8.87
C GLU A 450 -25.99 -18.19 8.15
N ASP A 451 -26.09 -18.99 7.11
CA ASP A 451 -27.34 -19.26 6.39
C ASP A 451 -27.35 -20.76 5.98
N LYS A 452 -28.37 -21.48 6.41
CA LYS A 452 -28.46 -22.94 6.19
C LYS A 452 -29.15 -23.33 4.89
N ARG A 453 -29.61 -22.35 4.12
CA ARG A 453 -30.24 -22.61 2.82
C ARG A 453 -29.23 -23.10 1.81
N SER A 454 -29.64 -23.95 0.92
CA SER A 454 -28.81 -24.41 -0.19
C SER A 454 -28.51 -23.29 -1.19
N GLU A 455 -27.43 -23.45 -1.96
CA GLU A 455 -27.09 -22.58 -3.09
C GLU A 455 -28.30 -22.37 -4.03
N ALA A 456 -29.01 -23.44 -4.34
CA ALA A 456 -30.14 -23.40 -5.24
C ALA A 456 -31.32 -22.55 -4.67
N GLU A 457 -31.60 -22.66 -3.40
CA GLU A 457 -32.63 -21.87 -2.71
C GLU A 457 -32.27 -20.39 -2.69
N LEU A 458 -31.02 -20.06 -2.38
CA LEU A 458 -30.53 -18.67 -2.35
C LEU A 458 -30.58 -18.02 -3.74
N ILE A 459 -30.18 -18.73 -4.79
CA ILE A 459 -30.26 -18.24 -6.16
C ILE A 459 -31.72 -18.09 -6.60
N ALA A 460 -32.60 -19.05 -6.27
CA ALA A 460 -34.00 -18.99 -6.63
C ALA A 460 -34.74 -17.80 -5.99
N GLU A 461 -34.48 -17.53 -4.70
CA GLU A 461 -35.02 -16.34 -4.02
C GLU A 461 -34.57 -15.05 -4.71
N ALA A 462 -33.23 -14.94 -4.95
CA ALA A 462 -32.67 -13.75 -5.56
C ALA A 462 -33.24 -13.50 -6.95
N VAL A 463 -33.40 -14.54 -7.77
CA VAL A 463 -33.98 -14.47 -9.13
C VAL A 463 -35.45 -14.07 -9.10
N GLU A 464 -36.24 -14.63 -8.18
CA GLU A 464 -37.64 -14.29 -8.07
C GLU A 464 -37.87 -12.82 -7.68
N LYS A 465 -37.12 -12.34 -6.68
CA LYS A 465 -37.14 -10.92 -6.28
C LYS A 465 -36.62 -10.02 -7.42
N ALA A 466 -35.60 -10.46 -8.16
CA ALA A 466 -35.02 -9.69 -9.25
C ALA A 466 -36.01 -9.41 -10.40
N LYS A 467 -36.96 -10.31 -10.66
CA LYS A 467 -38.00 -10.11 -11.68
C LYS A 467 -38.95 -8.96 -11.34
N ALA A 468 -39.17 -8.72 -10.05
CA ALA A 468 -40.06 -7.69 -9.55
C ALA A 468 -39.38 -6.32 -9.31
N ALA A 469 -38.06 -6.29 -9.27
CA ALA A 469 -37.30 -5.07 -9.01
C ALA A 469 -37.09 -4.22 -10.28
N ASP A 470 -37.08 -2.90 -10.12
CA ASP A 470 -36.74 -1.96 -11.21
C ASP A 470 -35.25 -2.00 -11.55
N CYS A 471 -34.41 -2.24 -10.54
CA CYS A 471 -32.96 -2.36 -10.67
C CYS A 471 -32.44 -3.40 -9.68
N VAL A 472 -31.44 -4.18 -10.11
CA VAL A 472 -30.80 -5.20 -9.27
C VAL A 472 -29.31 -4.87 -9.14
N ILE A 473 -28.79 -4.88 -7.91
CA ILE A 473 -27.37 -4.64 -7.61
C ILE A 473 -26.85 -5.85 -6.85
N LEU A 474 -25.93 -6.60 -7.46
CA LEU A 474 -25.21 -7.68 -6.78
C LEU A 474 -23.84 -7.19 -6.31
N PHE A 475 -23.60 -7.28 -5.02
CA PHE A 475 -22.27 -7.13 -4.43
C PHE A 475 -21.65 -8.51 -4.26
N GLY A 476 -20.68 -8.79 -5.09
CA GLY A 476 -19.92 -10.03 -5.10
C GLY A 476 -18.43 -9.77 -5.10
N GLY A 477 -17.65 -10.77 -5.46
CA GLY A 477 -16.20 -10.70 -5.53
C GLY A 477 -15.51 -11.62 -4.54
N LEU A 478 -14.42 -11.14 -3.98
CA LEU A 478 -13.62 -11.81 -2.96
C LEU A 478 -13.97 -11.28 -1.56
N ASN A 479 -13.32 -11.84 -0.56
CA ASN A 479 -13.30 -11.32 0.80
C ASN A 479 -11.87 -11.42 1.36
N LYS A 480 -11.68 -11.13 2.64
CA LYS A 480 -10.38 -11.12 3.31
C LYS A 480 -10.11 -12.41 4.11
N SER A 481 -10.71 -13.52 3.68
CA SER A 481 -10.49 -14.85 4.26
C SER A 481 -9.29 -15.54 3.60
N ASP A 482 -8.82 -16.63 4.22
CA ASP A 482 -7.72 -17.44 3.71
C ASP A 482 -7.94 -17.86 2.25
N TYR A 483 -6.86 -17.85 1.47
CA TYR A 483 -6.86 -18.17 0.03
C TYR A 483 -7.72 -17.24 -0.85
N GLN A 484 -8.02 -16.03 -0.35
CA GLN A 484 -8.61 -14.95 -1.12
C GLN A 484 -7.69 -13.71 -1.07
N ASP A 485 -8.17 -12.56 -0.59
CA ASP A 485 -7.32 -11.39 -0.40
C ASP A 485 -6.80 -11.38 1.05
N CYS A 486 -5.73 -12.12 1.32
CA CYS A 486 -5.16 -12.25 2.67
C CYS A 486 -3.66 -12.49 2.66
N GLU A 487 -3.02 -12.15 3.77
CA GLU A 487 -1.62 -12.42 4.04
C GLU A 487 -1.37 -13.90 4.32
N GLY A 488 -0.22 -14.43 3.89
CA GLY A 488 0.25 -15.78 4.16
C GLY A 488 -0.30 -16.85 3.22
N HIS A 489 -1.26 -16.50 2.37
CA HIS A 489 -1.85 -17.41 1.39
C HIS A 489 -2.12 -16.70 0.07
N ASP A 490 -1.78 -17.35 -1.03
CA ASP A 490 -2.20 -16.92 -2.35
C ASP A 490 -3.53 -17.57 -2.75
N ARG A 491 -4.25 -16.93 -3.64
CA ARG A 491 -5.47 -17.49 -4.23
C ARG A 491 -5.14 -18.74 -5.02
N GLN A 492 -5.97 -19.77 -4.85
CA GLN A 492 -5.80 -21.05 -5.56
C GLN A 492 -6.42 -21.07 -6.95
N GLN A 493 -7.34 -20.14 -7.23
CA GLN A 493 -8.04 -20.04 -8.51
C GLN A 493 -8.33 -18.59 -8.87
N TYR A 494 -8.47 -18.32 -10.17
CA TYR A 494 -8.76 -17.00 -10.69
C TYR A 494 -10.27 -16.69 -10.74
N GLU A 495 -11.08 -17.73 -10.75
CA GLU A 495 -12.55 -17.70 -10.77
C GLU A 495 -13.10 -17.15 -9.45
N LEU A 496 -14.36 -16.70 -9.49
CA LEU A 496 -15.08 -16.29 -8.29
C LEU A 496 -15.43 -17.50 -7.40
N PRO A 497 -15.29 -17.38 -6.07
CA PRO A 497 -15.73 -18.42 -5.14
C PRO A 497 -17.27 -18.44 -4.98
N TYR A 498 -17.79 -19.46 -4.27
CA TYR A 498 -19.17 -19.54 -3.77
C TYR A 498 -20.24 -19.54 -4.87
N ALA A 499 -19.96 -20.16 -6.01
CA ALA A 499 -20.90 -20.25 -7.15
C ALA A 499 -21.45 -18.89 -7.66
N GLN A 500 -20.76 -17.79 -7.40
CA GLN A 500 -21.17 -16.46 -7.81
C GLN A 500 -21.40 -16.34 -9.32
N ASP A 501 -20.65 -17.05 -10.16
CA ASP A 501 -20.82 -17.01 -11.62
C ASP A 501 -22.22 -17.49 -12.06
N LYS A 502 -22.78 -18.50 -11.35
CA LYS A 502 -24.15 -18.98 -11.59
C LYS A 502 -25.18 -17.93 -11.21
N LEU A 503 -25.02 -17.32 -10.03
CA LEU A 503 -25.89 -16.25 -9.52
C LEU A 503 -25.87 -15.05 -10.47
N ILE A 504 -24.70 -14.57 -10.87
CA ILE A 504 -24.52 -13.44 -11.80
C ILE A 504 -25.23 -13.72 -13.12
N THR A 505 -25.03 -14.92 -13.68
CA THR A 505 -25.67 -15.31 -14.94
C THR A 505 -27.19 -15.37 -14.84
N ALA A 506 -27.71 -15.89 -13.72
CA ALA A 506 -29.13 -15.99 -13.47
C ALA A 506 -29.80 -14.61 -13.28
N LEU A 507 -29.17 -13.71 -12.52
CA LEU A 507 -29.65 -12.35 -12.30
C LEU A 507 -29.60 -11.50 -13.58
N ALA A 508 -28.54 -11.63 -14.39
CA ALA A 508 -28.43 -10.95 -15.67
C ALA A 508 -29.54 -11.37 -16.67
N ALA A 509 -29.98 -12.63 -16.58
CA ALA A 509 -31.11 -13.13 -17.37
C ALA A 509 -32.49 -12.66 -16.81
N ALA A 510 -32.60 -12.49 -15.50
CA ALA A 510 -33.85 -12.11 -14.83
C ALA A 510 -34.15 -10.61 -14.93
N ASN A 511 -33.15 -9.74 -14.93
CA ASN A 511 -33.33 -8.29 -14.96
C ASN A 511 -32.32 -7.59 -15.86
N LYS A 512 -32.80 -6.81 -16.83
CA LYS A 512 -31.98 -6.04 -17.78
C LYS A 512 -31.28 -4.81 -17.18
N ASN A 513 -31.74 -4.35 -16.02
CA ASN A 513 -31.14 -3.25 -15.25
C ASN A 513 -30.27 -3.82 -14.12
N PHE A 514 -29.40 -4.74 -14.45
CA PHE A 514 -28.54 -5.45 -13.52
C PHE A 514 -27.16 -4.78 -13.42
N VAL A 515 -26.71 -4.55 -12.20
CA VAL A 515 -25.40 -4.00 -11.84
C VAL A 515 -24.63 -5.03 -11.03
N TYR A 516 -23.42 -5.35 -11.44
CA TYR A 516 -22.48 -6.12 -10.65
C TYR A 516 -21.41 -5.23 -10.06
N VAL A 517 -21.26 -5.23 -8.74
CA VAL A 517 -20.21 -4.55 -7.99
C VAL A 517 -19.24 -5.59 -7.47
N ASN A 518 -18.01 -5.56 -7.96
CA ASN A 518 -16.95 -6.47 -7.56
C ASN A 518 -16.18 -5.89 -6.37
N ILE A 519 -16.23 -6.55 -5.23
CA ILE A 519 -15.43 -6.20 -4.04
C ILE A 519 -14.21 -7.12 -4.02
N SER A 520 -13.03 -6.57 -4.29
CA SER A 520 -11.76 -7.31 -4.28
C SER A 520 -10.56 -6.38 -4.35
N GLY A 521 -9.39 -6.83 -3.91
CA GLY A 521 -8.10 -6.19 -4.18
C GLY A 521 -7.44 -6.67 -5.49
N ASN A 522 -8.03 -7.67 -6.14
CA ASN A 522 -7.49 -8.37 -7.29
C ASN A 522 -8.47 -8.43 -8.46
N ALA A 523 -7.95 -8.69 -9.65
CA ALA A 523 -8.76 -9.14 -10.78
C ALA A 523 -9.32 -10.55 -10.54
N VAL A 524 -10.50 -10.82 -11.12
CA VAL A 524 -11.17 -12.12 -11.12
C VAL A 524 -11.62 -12.48 -12.53
N ALA A 525 -11.83 -13.77 -12.78
CA ALA A 525 -12.43 -14.20 -14.06
C ALA A 525 -13.86 -13.64 -14.20
N MET A 526 -14.19 -13.16 -15.39
CA MET A 526 -15.52 -12.60 -15.71
C MET A 526 -16.12 -13.25 -16.97
N PRO A 527 -16.41 -14.57 -16.96
CA PRO A 527 -16.94 -15.25 -18.14
C PRO A 527 -18.31 -14.73 -18.56
N TRP A 528 -19.02 -14.12 -17.65
CA TRP A 528 -20.36 -13.52 -17.80
C TRP A 528 -20.34 -12.05 -18.23
N ARG A 529 -19.15 -11.42 -18.36
CA ARG A 529 -19.01 -9.97 -18.63
C ARG A 529 -19.96 -9.44 -19.70
N ASP A 530 -20.09 -10.18 -20.80
CA ASP A 530 -20.90 -9.73 -21.94
C ASP A 530 -22.42 -9.81 -21.71
N LYS A 531 -22.83 -10.49 -20.64
CA LYS A 531 -24.25 -10.59 -20.22
C LYS A 531 -24.63 -9.50 -19.22
N VAL A 532 -23.66 -8.92 -18.50
CA VAL A 532 -23.90 -7.93 -17.44
C VAL A 532 -23.83 -6.52 -18.02
N PRO A 533 -24.87 -5.69 -17.93
CA PRO A 533 -24.86 -4.36 -18.54
C PRO A 533 -23.98 -3.36 -17.82
N ALA A 534 -23.89 -3.38 -16.48
CA ALA A 534 -23.05 -2.46 -15.71
C ALA A 534 -22.17 -3.23 -14.73
N ILE A 535 -20.88 -2.88 -14.69
CA ILE A 535 -19.87 -3.49 -13.81
C ILE A 535 -19.07 -2.39 -13.14
N VAL A 536 -18.94 -2.47 -11.83
CA VAL A 536 -18.19 -1.53 -10.98
C VAL A 536 -17.14 -2.30 -10.19
N GLN A 537 -15.91 -1.81 -10.13
CA GLN A 537 -14.90 -2.28 -9.19
C GLN A 537 -14.98 -1.45 -7.92
N GLY A 538 -15.39 -2.08 -6.83
CA GLY A 538 -15.72 -1.45 -5.57
C GLY A 538 -14.63 -1.59 -4.49
N TRP A 539 -13.55 -2.32 -4.71
CA TRP A 539 -12.42 -2.50 -3.79
C TRP A 539 -12.80 -2.88 -2.34
N TYR A 540 -11.84 -2.79 -1.41
CA TYR A 540 -12.06 -2.71 0.03
C TYR A 540 -12.00 -1.24 0.43
N LEU A 541 -13.13 -0.63 0.70
CA LEU A 541 -13.28 0.83 0.83
C LEU A 541 -13.20 1.36 2.28
N GLY A 542 -13.02 0.45 3.24
CA GLY A 542 -12.90 0.83 4.66
C GLY A 542 -14.22 1.26 5.30
N SER A 543 -14.14 2.12 6.29
CA SER A 543 -15.25 2.52 7.16
C SER A 543 -16.45 3.10 6.42
N GLU A 544 -16.23 3.84 5.34
CA GLU A 544 -17.27 4.56 4.60
C GLU A 544 -17.67 3.84 3.28
N ALA A 545 -17.46 2.54 3.21
CA ALA A 545 -17.70 1.75 2.00
C ALA A 545 -19.11 1.91 1.44
N GLY A 546 -20.12 1.82 2.30
CA GLY A 546 -21.53 1.94 1.91
C GLY A 546 -21.87 3.33 1.40
N GLU A 547 -21.39 4.38 2.07
CA GLU A 547 -21.64 5.77 1.68
C GLU A 547 -20.99 6.09 0.32
N ALA A 548 -19.75 5.67 0.11
CA ALA A 548 -19.04 5.91 -1.15
C ALA A 548 -19.69 5.15 -2.33
N LEU A 549 -20.04 3.87 -2.13
CA LEU A 549 -20.72 3.08 -3.15
C LEU A 549 -22.10 3.64 -3.49
N ALA A 550 -22.89 4.01 -2.47
CA ALA A 550 -24.20 4.62 -2.69
C ALA A 550 -24.08 5.94 -3.46
N SER A 551 -23.11 6.80 -3.11
CA SER A 551 -22.83 8.07 -3.79
C SER A 551 -22.50 7.87 -5.28
N VAL A 552 -21.62 6.92 -5.59
CA VAL A 552 -21.24 6.62 -6.98
C VAL A 552 -22.42 5.99 -7.74
N LEU A 553 -23.10 4.98 -7.18
CA LEU A 553 -24.18 4.27 -7.87
C LEU A 553 -25.40 5.15 -8.16
N THR A 554 -25.68 6.14 -7.31
CA THR A 554 -26.78 7.11 -7.51
C THR A 554 -26.37 8.33 -8.31
N GLY A 555 -25.05 8.53 -8.52
CA GLY A 555 -24.51 9.66 -9.30
C GLY A 555 -24.35 10.94 -8.52
N ASP A 556 -24.39 10.90 -7.18
CA ASP A 556 -23.99 12.03 -6.33
C ASP A 556 -22.49 12.31 -6.53
N ALA A 557 -21.67 11.25 -6.63
CA ALA A 557 -20.31 11.32 -7.14
C ALA A 557 -20.24 10.72 -8.56
N ASN A 558 -19.48 11.38 -9.44
CA ASN A 558 -19.21 10.86 -10.77
C ASN A 558 -17.93 10.00 -10.72
N PRO A 559 -17.97 8.70 -11.07
CA PRO A 559 -16.79 7.85 -11.01
C PRO A 559 -15.65 8.41 -11.87
N SER A 560 -14.46 8.38 -11.32
CA SER A 560 -13.24 8.89 -11.96
C SER A 560 -12.02 7.99 -11.74
N GLY A 561 -12.19 6.88 -11.05
CA GLY A 561 -11.15 5.89 -10.82
C GLY A 561 -10.70 5.21 -12.10
N LYS A 562 -9.44 4.79 -12.13
CA LYS A 562 -8.80 4.07 -13.25
C LYS A 562 -8.11 2.82 -12.70
N LEU A 563 -8.20 1.70 -13.42
CA LEU A 563 -7.56 0.45 -13.00
C LEU A 563 -6.04 0.62 -12.83
N PRO A 564 -5.47 0.22 -11.68
CA PRO A 564 -4.03 0.22 -11.47
C PRO A 564 -3.34 -1.06 -11.97
N PHE A 565 -4.08 -1.96 -12.59
CA PHE A 565 -3.58 -3.19 -13.20
C PHE A 565 -4.42 -3.59 -14.43
N THR A 566 -3.84 -4.47 -15.24
CA THR A 566 -4.48 -5.07 -16.39
C THR A 566 -5.42 -6.21 -15.95
N TRP A 567 -6.68 -6.13 -16.31
CA TRP A 567 -7.66 -7.18 -16.04
C TRP A 567 -7.62 -8.24 -17.13
N VAL A 568 -6.95 -9.35 -16.88
CA VAL A 568 -6.75 -10.43 -17.85
C VAL A 568 -7.96 -11.36 -17.96
N LYS A 569 -8.06 -12.07 -19.07
CA LYS A 569 -9.13 -13.05 -19.31
C LYS A 569 -8.93 -14.34 -18.49
N SER A 570 -7.67 -14.77 -18.38
CA SER A 570 -7.28 -15.98 -17.65
C SER A 570 -5.82 -15.87 -17.19
N LEU A 571 -5.39 -16.75 -16.31
CA LEU A 571 -4.00 -16.80 -15.83
C LEU A 571 -2.99 -17.01 -16.96
N GLN A 572 -3.36 -17.70 -18.04
CA GLN A 572 -2.50 -17.87 -19.24
C GLN A 572 -2.19 -16.55 -19.96
N ASN A 573 -2.88 -15.47 -19.61
CA ASN A 573 -2.58 -14.12 -20.10
C ASN A 573 -1.63 -13.34 -19.21
N VAL A 574 -1.13 -13.93 -18.11
CA VAL A 574 -0.14 -13.37 -17.20
C VAL A 574 1.21 -14.02 -17.44
N GLY A 575 2.29 -13.23 -17.51
CA GLY A 575 3.63 -13.71 -17.84
C GLY A 575 4.12 -14.86 -16.95
N ALA A 576 3.99 -14.73 -15.64
CA ALA A 576 4.40 -15.73 -14.66
C ALA A 576 3.73 -17.10 -14.88
N HIS A 577 2.43 -17.10 -15.22
CA HIS A 577 1.66 -18.32 -15.45
C HIS A 577 1.86 -18.85 -16.87
N ALA A 578 1.91 -17.99 -17.87
CA ALA A 578 2.14 -18.38 -19.26
C ALA A 578 3.51 -19.04 -19.49
N LEU A 579 4.50 -18.68 -18.66
CA LEU A 579 5.85 -19.23 -18.68
C LEU A 579 6.06 -20.37 -17.68
N ASN A 580 5.03 -20.74 -16.91
CA ASN A 580 5.06 -21.76 -15.86
C ASN A 580 6.15 -21.51 -14.82
N THR A 581 6.31 -20.25 -14.38
CA THR A 581 7.32 -19.87 -13.37
C THR A 581 6.75 -19.61 -11.99
N TYR A 582 5.44 -19.42 -11.88
CA TYR A 582 4.73 -19.29 -10.62
C TYR A 582 4.11 -20.63 -10.20
N PRO A 583 4.21 -21.06 -8.92
CA PRO A 583 4.89 -20.40 -7.79
C PRO A 583 6.38 -20.78 -7.67
N GLY A 584 6.99 -21.36 -8.69
CA GLY A 584 8.38 -21.78 -8.72
C GLY A 584 8.59 -23.28 -8.65
N THR A 585 9.85 -23.69 -8.44
CA THR A 585 10.24 -25.12 -8.40
C THR A 585 11.04 -25.39 -7.14
N TRP A 586 10.62 -26.40 -6.37
CA TRP A 586 11.35 -26.84 -5.18
C TRP A 586 12.73 -27.38 -5.54
N ARG A 587 13.76 -26.99 -4.80
CA ARG A 587 15.13 -27.52 -5.00
C ARG A 587 15.24 -29.00 -4.65
N LYS A 588 14.45 -29.46 -3.66
CA LYS A 588 14.34 -30.88 -3.29
C LYS A 588 13.03 -31.42 -3.83
N GLU A 589 13.08 -32.56 -4.53
CA GLU A 589 11.90 -33.26 -5.01
C GLU A 589 10.97 -33.62 -3.83
N GLY A 590 9.68 -33.43 -4.00
CA GLY A 590 8.69 -33.61 -2.93
C GLY A 590 8.78 -32.54 -1.83
N GLY A 591 9.40 -31.41 -2.10
CA GLY A 591 9.56 -30.29 -1.17
C GLY A 591 8.22 -29.76 -0.64
N SER A 592 8.24 -29.29 0.60
CA SER A 592 7.10 -28.71 1.30
C SER A 592 7.54 -27.47 2.07
N LYS A 593 6.62 -26.75 2.69
CA LYS A 593 6.88 -25.57 3.56
C LYS A 593 7.74 -25.92 4.83
N THR A 594 8.55 -26.94 4.81
CA THR A 594 9.42 -27.29 5.93
C THR A 594 10.66 -26.40 5.97
N GLU A 595 11.15 -26.13 7.16
CA GLU A 595 12.35 -25.32 7.37
C GLU A 595 13.55 -25.82 6.56
N GLY A 596 14.28 -24.88 5.95
CA GLY A 596 15.47 -25.17 5.14
C GLY A 596 15.20 -25.70 3.73
N ASN A 597 13.95 -25.83 3.30
CA ASN A 597 13.61 -26.15 1.92
C ASN A 597 13.35 -24.86 1.15
N ILE A 598 13.92 -24.74 -0.04
CA ILE A 598 13.86 -23.52 -0.88
C ILE A 598 13.11 -23.84 -2.17
N ILE A 599 12.24 -22.92 -2.57
CA ILE A 599 11.61 -22.89 -3.88
C ILE A 599 12.26 -21.76 -4.71
N ASP A 600 12.79 -22.10 -5.88
CA ASP A 600 13.31 -21.12 -6.82
C ASP A 600 12.18 -20.63 -7.72
N GLU A 601 11.89 -19.34 -7.66
CA GLU A 601 10.94 -18.70 -8.56
C GLU A 601 11.66 -17.76 -9.52
N GLU A 602 11.61 -18.06 -10.81
CA GLU A 602 12.27 -17.28 -11.84
C GLU A 602 11.29 -16.32 -12.52
N TYR A 603 11.57 -15.02 -12.48
CA TYR A 603 10.76 -13.98 -13.13
C TYR A 603 11.16 -13.88 -14.61
N LYS A 604 10.86 -14.95 -15.38
CA LYS A 604 11.24 -15.06 -16.80
C LYS A 604 10.55 -14.06 -17.72
N GLU A 605 9.42 -13.51 -17.30
CA GLU A 605 8.77 -12.43 -18.02
C GLU A 605 9.60 -11.14 -18.01
N GLY A 606 10.57 -11.01 -17.10
CA GLY A 606 11.48 -9.89 -16.99
C GLY A 606 10.75 -8.56 -16.78
N ILE A 607 10.98 -7.61 -17.67
CA ILE A 607 10.33 -6.29 -17.62
C ILE A 607 8.87 -6.29 -18.09
N TYR A 608 8.35 -7.45 -18.55
CA TYR A 608 7.03 -7.55 -19.13
C TYR A 608 5.98 -7.98 -18.09
N VAL A 609 5.61 -7.06 -17.20
CA VAL A 609 4.53 -7.25 -16.23
C VAL A 609 3.30 -6.47 -16.69
N GLY A 610 2.11 -7.01 -16.46
CA GLY A 610 0.83 -6.34 -16.70
C GLY A 610 0.61 -5.97 -18.18
N TYR A 611 0.29 -4.70 -18.46
CA TYR A 611 0.02 -4.24 -19.85
C TYR A 611 1.23 -4.42 -20.78
N ARG A 612 2.45 -4.41 -20.25
CA ARG A 612 3.67 -4.64 -21.03
C ARG A 612 3.71 -6.05 -21.60
N TRP A 613 3.25 -7.04 -20.85
CA TRP A 613 3.08 -8.43 -21.32
C TRP A 613 1.96 -8.56 -22.33
N ALA A 614 0.80 -7.95 -22.04
CA ALA A 614 -0.35 -7.95 -22.94
C ALA A 614 0.01 -7.37 -24.34
N ASP A 615 0.74 -6.24 -24.35
CA ASP A 615 1.25 -5.62 -25.57
C ASP A 615 2.21 -6.55 -26.34
N ARG A 616 3.20 -7.14 -25.63
CA ARG A 616 4.19 -8.05 -26.23
C ARG A 616 3.52 -9.26 -26.87
N LYS A 617 2.50 -9.80 -26.22
CA LYS A 617 1.75 -10.96 -26.72
C LYS A 617 0.58 -10.59 -27.61
N LYS A 618 0.36 -9.29 -27.87
CA LYS A 618 -0.79 -8.78 -28.64
C LYS A 618 -2.14 -9.31 -28.11
N GLN A 619 -2.24 -9.42 -26.81
CA GLN A 619 -3.43 -9.90 -26.10
C GLN A 619 -4.36 -8.73 -25.80
N ARG A 620 -5.66 -8.92 -26.02
CA ARG A 620 -6.66 -7.95 -25.60
C ARG A 620 -7.14 -8.28 -24.18
N PRO A 621 -6.93 -7.40 -23.19
CA PRO A 621 -7.41 -7.63 -21.85
C PRO A 621 -8.94 -7.54 -21.76
N VAL A 622 -9.52 -8.00 -20.65
CA VAL A 622 -10.93 -7.77 -20.32
C VAL A 622 -11.16 -6.27 -20.09
N PHE A 623 -10.28 -5.67 -19.29
CA PHE A 623 -10.15 -4.21 -19.12
C PHE A 623 -8.66 -3.85 -19.07
N ALA A 624 -8.29 -2.78 -19.76
CA ALA A 624 -6.91 -2.34 -19.86
C ALA A 624 -6.42 -1.65 -18.57
N PHE A 625 -5.12 -1.63 -18.34
CA PHE A 625 -4.50 -0.76 -17.36
C PHE A 625 -4.88 0.70 -17.64
N GLY A 626 -5.25 1.45 -16.60
CA GLY A 626 -5.72 2.82 -16.72
C GLY A 626 -7.18 2.97 -17.20
N HIS A 627 -7.90 1.85 -17.45
CA HIS A 627 -9.31 1.90 -17.85
C HIS A 627 -10.22 2.32 -16.69
N GLY A 628 -11.21 3.13 -17.01
CA GLY A 628 -12.29 3.55 -16.13
C GLY A 628 -13.19 4.56 -16.85
N LEU A 629 -14.50 4.36 -16.72
CA LEU A 629 -15.53 5.18 -17.35
C LEU A 629 -16.03 6.28 -16.40
N SER A 630 -16.77 7.22 -16.96
CA SER A 630 -17.41 8.32 -16.24
C SER A 630 -18.88 8.41 -16.70
N TYR A 631 -19.74 9.04 -15.88
CA TYR A 631 -21.10 9.40 -16.28
C TYR A 631 -21.15 10.63 -17.21
N THR A 632 -20.01 11.24 -17.50
CA THR A 632 -19.84 12.28 -18.52
C THR A 632 -18.86 11.81 -19.60
N GLN A 633 -18.59 12.65 -20.57
CA GLN A 633 -17.68 12.34 -21.68
C GLN A 633 -16.62 13.42 -21.79
N PHE A 634 -15.39 13.01 -22.06
CA PHE A 634 -14.26 13.91 -22.25
C PHE A 634 -13.66 13.75 -23.65
N ALA A 635 -13.26 14.87 -24.24
CA ALA A 635 -12.45 14.91 -25.45
C ALA A 635 -11.03 15.33 -25.07
N ILE A 636 -10.04 14.51 -25.43
CA ILE A 636 -8.61 14.81 -25.31
C ILE A 636 -8.10 15.11 -26.72
N SER A 637 -7.53 16.29 -26.92
CA SER A 637 -7.15 16.80 -28.24
C SER A 637 -5.95 17.73 -28.18
N ASN A 638 -5.48 18.21 -29.34
CA ASN A 638 -4.47 19.25 -29.49
C ASN A 638 -3.14 18.93 -28.79
N LEU A 639 -2.63 17.70 -28.96
CA LEU A 639 -1.32 17.33 -28.41
C LEU A 639 -0.22 18.16 -29.08
N ARG A 640 0.50 18.95 -28.27
CA ARG A 640 1.67 19.73 -28.65
C ARG A 640 2.82 19.50 -27.70
N ALA A 641 4.03 19.68 -28.20
CA ALA A 641 5.23 19.73 -27.40
C ALA A 641 5.80 21.15 -27.42
N ASP A 642 6.42 21.57 -26.34
CA ASP A 642 7.07 22.90 -26.26
C ASP A 642 8.29 23.00 -27.17
N LYS A 643 8.90 21.86 -27.53
CA LYS A 643 10.04 21.75 -28.45
C LYS A 643 10.01 20.40 -29.19
N ALA A 644 10.82 20.28 -30.25
CA ALA A 644 10.92 19.05 -31.04
C ALA A 644 11.97 18.07 -30.52
N SER A 645 12.93 18.55 -29.73
CA SER A 645 14.03 17.74 -29.18
C SER A 645 14.48 18.24 -27.81
N MET A 646 15.07 17.37 -27.03
CA MET A 646 15.69 17.66 -25.74
C MET A 646 17.09 17.05 -25.65
N THR A 647 17.92 17.56 -24.76
CA THR A 647 19.19 16.95 -24.37
C THR A 647 19.04 16.20 -23.05
N ALA A 648 20.06 15.43 -22.67
CA ALA A 648 20.06 14.70 -21.40
C ALA A 648 19.95 15.61 -20.13
N ALA A 649 20.32 16.87 -20.24
CA ALA A 649 20.24 17.85 -19.16
C ALA A 649 18.92 18.66 -19.16
N ASP A 650 18.04 18.38 -20.10
CA ASP A 650 16.86 19.18 -20.41
C ASP A 650 15.57 18.38 -20.15
N SER A 651 14.44 19.00 -20.33
CA SER A 651 13.13 18.36 -20.27
C SER A 651 12.26 18.80 -21.45
N ILE A 652 11.23 18.02 -21.78
CA ILE A 652 10.23 18.34 -22.78
C ILE A 652 8.84 18.27 -22.17
N THR A 653 8.00 19.27 -22.48
CA THR A 653 6.64 19.36 -21.96
C THR A 653 5.61 19.09 -23.05
N PHE A 654 4.77 18.11 -22.81
CA PHE A 654 3.62 17.78 -23.66
C PHE A 654 2.36 18.37 -23.05
N THR A 655 1.59 19.06 -23.87
CA THR A 655 0.33 19.67 -23.46
C THR A 655 -0.79 19.19 -24.35
N VAL A 656 -1.90 18.80 -23.72
CA VAL A 656 -3.16 18.45 -24.38
C VAL A 656 -4.29 19.32 -23.85
N GLN A 657 -5.32 19.52 -24.66
CA GLN A 657 -6.57 20.12 -24.21
C GLN A 657 -7.54 19.01 -23.83
N VAL A 658 -8.10 19.09 -22.62
CA VAL A 658 -9.18 18.21 -22.14
C VAL A 658 -10.45 19.03 -22.04
N LYS A 659 -11.53 18.57 -22.67
CA LYS A 659 -12.85 19.20 -22.65
C LYS A 659 -13.90 18.22 -22.14
N ASN A 660 -14.71 18.64 -21.21
CA ASN A 660 -15.91 17.91 -20.83
C ASN A 660 -17.02 18.22 -21.86
N ILE A 661 -17.34 17.22 -22.69
CA ILE A 661 -18.34 17.33 -23.75
C ILE A 661 -19.70 16.76 -23.35
N GLY A 662 -19.84 16.28 -22.11
CA GLY A 662 -21.08 15.75 -21.57
C GLY A 662 -21.84 16.76 -20.70
N GLN A 663 -22.83 16.28 -19.93
CA GLN A 663 -23.77 17.10 -19.20
C GLN A 663 -23.55 17.12 -17.68
N ARG A 664 -22.55 16.38 -17.17
CA ARG A 664 -22.21 16.29 -15.75
C ARG A 664 -20.79 16.77 -15.52
N ALA A 665 -20.53 17.39 -14.37
CA ALA A 665 -19.17 17.62 -13.91
C ALA A 665 -18.49 16.27 -13.66
N GLY A 666 -17.19 16.19 -13.87
CA GLY A 666 -16.41 14.98 -13.65
C GLY A 666 -14.93 15.18 -13.82
N SER A 667 -14.16 14.15 -13.54
CA SER A 667 -12.71 14.17 -13.66
C SER A 667 -12.23 13.12 -14.66
N GLU A 668 -11.22 13.48 -15.45
CA GLU A 668 -10.53 12.58 -16.37
C GLU A 668 -9.04 12.53 -16.05
N THR A 669 -8.43 11.38 -16.24
CA THR A 669 -6.98 11.19 -16.09
C THR A 669 -6.33 11.09 -17.46
N VAL A 670 -5.57 12.12 -17.83
CA VAL A 670 -4.69 12.09 -19.00
C VAL A 670 -3.48 11.21 -18.66
N GLN A 671 -3.19 10.26 -19.52
CA GLN A 671 -2.06 9.32 -19.38
C GLN A 671 -1.11 9.52 -20.57
N LEU A 672 0.19 9.65 -20.27
CA LEU A 672 1.24 9.77 -21.27
C LEU A 672 2.16 8.56 -21.18
N TYR A 673 2.30 7.86 -22.28
CA TYR A 673 3.19 6.74 -22.46
C TYR A 673 4.30 7.10 -23.44
N VAL A 674 5.49 6.57 -23.21
CA VAL A 674 6.64 6.72 -24.11
C VAL A 674 6.85 5.42 -24.88
N HIS A 675 7.00 5.54 -26.19
CA HIS A 675 7.43 4.51 -27.13
C HIS A 675 8.82 4.87 -27.64
N ASP A 676 9.76 3.94 -27.52
CA ASP A 676 11.08 4.06 -28.13
C ASP A 676 11.04 3.41 -29.53
N ALA A 677 11.16 4.23 -30.56
CA ALA A 677 11.00 3.77 -31.94
C ALA A 677 12.15 2.91 -32.46
N LYS A 678 13.34 3.04 -31.87
CA LYS A 678 14.57 2.35 -32.32
C LYS A 678 15.50 2.01 -31.16
N ALA A 679 14.99 1.31 -30.16
CA ALA A 679 15.79 0.87 -29.02
C ALA A 679 16.88 -0.14 -29.46
N SER A 680 18.09 -0.03 -28.89
CA SER A 680 19.17 -1.02 -29.08
C SER A 680 18.94 -2.30 -28.28
N VAL A 681 18.02 -2.27 -27.33
CA VAL A 681 17.63 -3.39 -26.46
C VAL A 681 16.13 -3.68 -26.61
N ASP A 682 15.71 -4.88 -26.21
CA ASP A 682 14.30 -5.21 -26.15
C ASP A 682 13.58 -4.32 -25.13
N ARG A 683 12.58 -3.54 -25.56
CA ARG A 683 11.80 -2.64 -24.71
C ARG A 683 10.30 -2.89 -24.85
N PRO A 684 9.51 -2.58 -23.79
CA PRO A 684 8.06 -2.59 -23.91
C PRO A 684 7.59 -1.68 -25.04
N LEU A 685 6.50 -2.07 -25.71
CA LEU A 685 5.89 -1.26 -26.77
C LEU A 685 5.65 0.17 -26.31
N LYS A 686 5.25 0.34 -25.08
CA LYS A 686 5.04 1.64 -24.43
C LYS A 686 5.17 1.50 -22.92
N GLU A 687 5.50 2.59 -22.26
CA GLU A 687 5.64 2.66 -20.80
C GLU A 687 5.00 3.94 -20.28
N LEU A 688 4.18 3.84 -19.23
CA LEU A 688 3.63 5.01 -18.55
C LEU A 688 4.77 5.85 -17.98
N LYS A 689 4.82 7.13 -18.33
CA LYS A 689 5.84 8.09 -17.87
C LYS A 689 5.25 9.40 -17.38
N GLY A 690 3.93 9.55 -17.45
CA GLY A 690 3.26 10.70 -16.89
C GLY A 690 1.75 10.55 -16.85
N PHE A 691 1.12 11.19 -15.87
CA PHE A 691 -0.32 11.32 -15.83
C PHE A 691 -0.74 12.57 -15.07
N CYS A 692 -1.95 13.04 -15.35
CA CYS A 692 -2.55 14.16 -14.64
C CYS A 692 -4.07 14.03 -14.62
N LYS A 693 -4.67 14.10 -13.44
CA LYS A 693 -6.12 14.10 -13.26
C LYS A 693 -6.64 15.54 -13.29
N VAL A 694 -7.69 15.79 -14.06
CA VAL A 694 -8.29 17.11 -14.21
C VAL A 694 -9.80 17.06 -14.02
N SER A 695 -10.35 17.98 -13.21
CA SER A 695 -11.79 18.10 -12.96
C SER A 695 -12.37 19.23 -13.80
N LEU A 696 -13.49 18.97 -14.48
CA LEU A 696 -14.13 19.86 -15.44
C LEU A 696 -15.65 19.90 -15.27
N LYS A 697 -16.22 21.07 -15.30
CA LYS A 697 -17.66 21.28 -15.43
C LYS A 697 -18.14 20.96 -16.86
N PRO A 698 -19.44 20.75 -17.10
CA PRO A 698 -19.97 20.61 -18.46
C PRO A 698 -19.54 21.77 -19.36
N GLY A 699 -18.99 21.45 -20.55
CA GLY A 699 -18.48 22.41 -21.51
C GLY A 699 -17.12 23.01 -21.20
N GLU A 700 -16.59 22.86 -19.99
CA GLU A 700 -15.29 23.40 -19.58
C GLU A 700 -14.15 22.69 -20.32
N SER A 701 -13.11 23.48 -20.65
CA SER A 701 -11.85 22.96 -21.22
C SER A 701 -10.66 23.46 -20.40
N LYS A 702 -9.67 22.58 -20.20
CA LYS A 702 -8.38 22.94 -19.60
C LYS A 702 -7.22 22.32 -20.37
N ASP A 703 -6.12 23.04 -20.42
CA ASP A 703 -4.84 22.49 -20.86
C ASP A 703 -4.19 21.71 -19.73
N VAL A 704 -3.73 20.51 -20.05
CA VAL A 704 -3.01 19.61 -19.14
C VAL A 704 -1.62 19.41 -19.69
N SER A 705 -0.61 19.68 -18.87
CA SER A 705 0.80 19.57 -19.23
C SER A 705 1.50 18.48 -18.44
N ILE A 706 2.31 17.67 -19.11
CA ILE A 706 3.14 16.62 -18.55
C ILE A 706 4.57 16.81 -19.05
N THR A 707 5.52 16.91 -18.12
CA THR A 707 6.94 17.16 -18.43
C THR A 707 7.73 15.88 -18.24
N LEU A 708 8.54 15.52 -19.24
CA LEU A 708 9.45 14.40 -19.22
C LEU A 708 10.90 14.87 -19.19
N GLY A 709 11.69 14.30 -18.27
CA GLY A 709 13.14 14.40 -18.27
C GLY A 709 13.80 13.14 -18.90
N LYS A 710 15.12 13.12 -18.91
CA LYS A 710 15.93 11.99 -19.40
C LYS A 710 15.51 10.65 -18.77
N ASP A 711 15.18 10.63 -17.49
CA ASP A 711 14.87 9.38 -16.76
C ASP A 711 13.63 8.68 -17.33
N ALA A 712 12.67 9.44 -17.90
CA ALA A 712 11.50 8.87 -18.56
C ALA A 712 11.85 8.07 -19.84
N LEU A 713 13.02 8.32 -20.43
CA LEU A 713 13.50 7.70 -21.66
C LEU A 713 14.52 6.57 -21.39
N SER A 714 14.95 6.44 -20.13
CA SER A 714 16.04 5.54 -19.72
C SER A 714 15.56 4.10 -19.53
N PHE A 715 16.50 3.18 -19.73
CA PHE A 715 16.42 1.78 -19.32
C PHE A 715 17.65 1.42 -18.48
N TYR A 716 17.60 0.33 -17.73
CA TYR A 716 18.75 -0.14 -16.97
C TYR A 716 19.63 -1.04 -17.83
N ASP A 717 20.84 -0.61 -18.10
CA ASP A 717 21.84 -1.36 -18.86
C ASP A 717 22.63 -2.28 -17.91
N GLU A 718 22.40 -3.58 -18.02
CA GLU A 718 23.04 -4.60 -17.19
C GLU A 718 24.56 -4.70 -17.44
N ALA A 719 25.02 -4.37 -18.66
CA ALA A 719 26.44 -4.43 -18.99
C ALA A 719 27.25 -3.36 -18.26
N THR A 720 26.68 -2.19 -18.04
CA THR A 720 27.32 -1.07 -17.34
C THR A 720 26.81 -0.89 -15.91
N ALA A 721 25.80 -1.67 -15.50
CA ALA A 721 25.08 -1.54 -14.21
C ALA A 721 24.60 -0.12 -13.95
N ALA A 722 24.04 0.56 -14.96
CA ALA A 722 23.64 1.96 -14.91
C ALA A 722 22.42 2.26 -15.75
N TRP A 723 21.70 3.33 -15.39
CA TRP A 723 20.60 3.86 -16.21
C TRP A 723 21.15 4.58 -17.44
N LYS A 724 20.62 4.23 -18.61
CA LYS A 724 21.02 4.74 -19.91
C LYS A 724 19.82 5.22 -20.71
N ALA A 725 19.90 6.44 -21.24
CA ALA A 725 19.02 6.95 -22.27
C ALA A 725 19.78 7.00 -23.61
N GLU A 726 19.21 6.48 -24.66
CA GLU A 726 19.84 6.48 -26.00
C GLU A 726 19.37 7.69 -26.79
N VAL A 727 20.30 8.33 -27.51
CA VAL A 727 19.95 9.37 -28.46
C VAL A 727 19.12 8.76 -29.62
N GLY A 728 18.09 9.47 -30.02
CA GLY A 728 17.20 8.96 -31.07
C GLY A 728 15.78 9.49 -30.97
N GLN A 729 14.91 8.89 -31.77
CA GLN A 729 13.49 9.25 -31.86
C GLN A 729 12.65 8.45 -30.87
N PHE A 730 11.79 9.18 -30.17
CA PHE A 730 10.76 8.68 -29.29
C PHE A 730 9.39 9.18 -29.71
N GLU A 731 8.34 8.51 -29.26
CA GLU A 731 6.99 8.98 -29.40
C GLU A 731 6.30 9.09 -28.04
N ALA A 732 5.66 10.22 -27.79
CA ALA A 732 4.72 10.39 -26.68
C ALA A 732 3.32 9.98 -27.17
N TRP A 733 2.73 8.98 -26.53
CA TRP A 733 1.37 8.51 -26.80
C TRP A 733 0.45 8.92 -25.67
N VAL A 734 -0.62 9.65 -26.01
CA VAL A 734 -1.49 10.25 -24.99
C VAL A 734 -2.94 9.81 -25.16
N GLY A 735 -3.57 9.50 -24.04
CA GLY A 735 -4.97 9.09 -23.96
C GLY A 735 -5.43 8.96 -22.50
N ASN A 736 -6.38 8.06 -22.24
CA ASN A 736 -6.96 7.85 -20.92
C ASN A 736 -7.00 6.37 -20.47
N ALA A 737 -6.37 5.49 -21.22
CA ALA A 737 -6.13 4.09 -20.87
C ALA A 737 -4.99 3.55 -21.75
N SER A 738 -4.31 2.48 -21.33
CA SER A 738 -3.19 1.89 -22.08
C SER A 738 -3.59 1.37 -23.47
N ASP A 739 -4.85 1.03 -23.70
CA ASP A 739 -5.40 0.62 -24.99
C ASP A 739 -6.18 1.74 -25.71
N ASN A 740 -6.23 2.95 -25.17
CA ASN A 740 -6.92 4.10 -25.76
C ASN A 740 -6.01 5.33 -25.84
N LEU A 741 -4.95 5.24 -26.66
CA LEU A 741 -3.92 6.25 -26.88
C LEU A 741 -4.03 6.80 -28.32
N LYS A 742 -4.93 7.76 -28.51
CA LYS A 742 -5.28 8.28 -29.84
C LYS A 742 -4.35 9.37 -30.36
N LEU A 743 -3.63 10.03 -29.47
CA LEU A 743 -2.76 11.14 -29.81
C LEU A 743 -1.29 10.70 -29.73
N LYS A 744 -0.51 11.06 -30.75
CA LYS A 744 0.92 10.73 -30.81
C LYS A 744 1.73 11.94 -31.24
N LYS A 745 2.89 12.09 -30.64
CA LYS A 745 3.85 13.17 -30.97
C LYS A 745 5.27 12.61 -30.93
N THR A 746 5.96 12.71 -32.05
CA THR A 746 7.38 12.34 -32.15
C THR A 746 8.25 13.47 -31.58
N PHE A 747 9.32 13.10 -30.90
CA PHE A 747 10.36 13.98 -30.39
C PHE A 747 11.71 13.27 -30.38
N GLU A 748 12.78 13.99 -30.14
CA GLU A 748 14.14 13.46 -30.21
C GLU A 748 14.93 13.74 -28.93
N LEU A 749 15.66 12.74 -28.45
CA LEU A 749 16.77 12.92 -27.50
C LEU A 749 18.07 13.10 -28.27
N LYS A 750 18.81 14.19 -27.99
CA LYS A 750 20.10 14.55 -28.62
C LYS A 750 21.28 14.41 -27.67
#